data_bd7b9d5f0b6a51da2687d21633418613
#
_entry.id   bd7b9d5f0b6a51da2687d21633418613
#
_cell.length_a   1.000
_cell.length_b   1.000
_cell.length_c   1.000
_cell.angle_alpha   90.00
_cell.angle_beta   90.00
_cell.angle_gamma   90.00
#
_symmetry.space_group_name_H-M   'P 1'
#
loop_
_entity.id
_entity.type
_entity.pdbx_description
1 polymer ?
#
loop_
_entity_poly.entity_id
_entity_poly.type
_entity_poly.pdbx_seq_one_letter_code
_entity_poly.pdbx_strand_id
1 'polypeptide(L)'
;MSNQLTDTNTPPNEVSEPLRRAIGERYLTYALSTIMHRALPDARDGLKPVHRRILYAMRELKLHATGGFRKSAKISGDVMGNYHPHGDAAIYDAMARLAQDFNVRYPLVDGQGNFGNIDGDNPAASRYTEARMTIVAEALLEGLSENSVDFRENYDGTLTEPIVLPATFPNLLANGSSGIAVGMATNIPPHNISELIDACLHLIKTPDAREDTLLQYVPGPDFPTGGILVEPPENIAQAYRTGRGSFRLRCKWEIEDLGRGLWQIVVTEIPYQVQKSKLIEKLAEVIQTKKVPILGDVRDESAEDLRVVLEPRTKNVDPDILMGMLYRNSDLELRFSLNMNVLIDGLTPKVCSMKEVLRAFLDHRQEVLVRRAVHRLSKIDHRLEVLEGFILAFLNLDRVIDIIRFDNDPKIALMFEEWARDHPRAMAEIDYVGPLSYRKVEVGQEELSDVQAEAILNMRLRSLRRLEEMELRRERDALQQERASLDDLIADTGLQWGKISEQLRATRKAFGRDYAGGARRTAFAVAGEVEDVPLEAMIEREPVTVVCSKMGWIRAMSGHLALEKVLKYKDGDEAQFVFHAETTDKIIVFGTNGRFYTLIADNLPGGRGMGEPLRLMIDLPNEVGIVDLFIHDPLGKRLVASMAGDGFIVPEAEIVAQTRTGRQVLNVKGDVKAILANRVTGDHVACVGENRKVLVFPINELPEMGRGKGVRLQKYKDGGLSDATTFAIRDGLAWKDPAERTRTVEEAELLEWVGKRASFGRMAPRGFPRNNLFTK
;
A
#
# COMPACT_ATOMS: atom_id res chain seq x y z
N MET A 1 -15.04 58.04 34.98
CA MET A 1 -15.50 57.08 36.02
C MET A 1 -16.26 55.97 35.30
N SER A 2 -15.57 54.95 34.94
CA SER A 2 -16.15 53.74 34.31
C SER A 2 -16.18 52.63 35.36
N ASN A 3 -17.39 52.25 35.76
CA ASN A 3 -17.65 51.15 36.68
C ASN A 3 -17.21 49.85 36.06
N GLN A 4 -16.15 49.25 36.57
CA GLN A 4 -15.87 47.84 36.42
C GLN A 4 -16.79 47.07 37.38
N LEU A 5 -17.80 46.43 36.86
CA LEU A 5 -18.54 45.38 37.55
C LEU A 5 -17.64 44.17 37.65
N THR A 6 -17.04 43.95 38.81
CA THR A 6 -16.40 42.69 39.18
C THR A 6 -17.50 41.66 39.43
N ASP A 7 -17.62 40.71 38.56
CA ASP A 7 -18.48 39.54 38.69
C ASP A 7 -17.89 38.60 39.76
N THR A 8 -18.46 38.65 40.98
CA THR A 8 -17.96 37.94 42.19
C THR A 8 -18.61 36.56 42.40
N ASN A 9 -19.05 35.90 41.32
CA ASN A 9 -19.78 34.64 41.45
C ASN A 9 -19.07 33.43 40.81
N THR A 10 -17.76 33.45 40.69
CA THR A 10 -16.97 32.28 40.24
C THR A 10 -16.52 31.50 41.48
N PRO A 11 -16.81 30.18 41.58
CA PRO A 11 -16.31 29.36 42.68
C PRO A 11 -14.78 29.35 42.70
N PRO A 12 -14.14 29.28 43.91
CA PRO A 12 -12.69 29.55 44.07
C PRO A 12 -11.72 28.56 43.35
N ASN A 13 -12.20 27.66 42.49
CA ASN A 13 -11.41 26.72 41.74
C ASN A 13 -11.64 26.76 40.20
N GLU A 14 -12.35 27.78 39.69
CA GLU A 14 -12.51 27.92 38.24
C GLU A 14 -11.38 28.80 37.68
N VAL A 15 -10.47 28.15 36.92
CA VAL A 15 -9.44 28.85 36.15
C VAL A 15 -10.00 29.12 34.77
N SER A 16 -10.24 30.39 34.44
CA SER A 16 -10.67 30.78 33.07
C SER A 16 -9.48 30.73 32.13
N GLU A 17 -9.51 29.77 31.19
CA GLU A 17 -8.51 29.64 30.14
C GLU A 17 -9.15 29.90 28.75
N PRO A 18 -8.48 30.66 27.86
CA PRO A 18 -8.97 30.82 26.48
C PRO A 18 -9.18 29.49 25.78
N LEU A 19 -10.40 29.25 25.28
CA LEU A 19 -10.79 27.97 24.60
C LEU A 19 -9.81 27.56 23.51
N ARG A 20 -9.27 28.52 22.75
CA ARG A 20 -8.28 28.27 21.70
C ARG A 20 -6.99 27.64 22.25
N ARG A 21 -6.53 28.11 23.42
CA ARG A 21 -5.32 27.62 24.08
C ARG A 21 -5.56 26.22 24.66
N ALA A 22 -6.64 26.06 25.40
CA ALA A 22 -7.03 24.78 25.99
C ALA A 22 -7.23 23.67 24.94
N ILE A 23 -7.91 23.99 23.83
CA ILE A 23 -8.07 23.04 22.72
C ILE A 23 -6.71 22.76 22.06
N GLY A 24 -5.90 23.80 21.81
CA GLY A 24 -4.58 23.63 21.17
C GLY A 24 -3.64 22.74 21.97
N GLU A 25 -3.52 22.97 23.28
CA GLU A 25 -2.66 22.17 24.17
C GLU A 25 -3.15 20.72 24.30
N ARG A 26 -4.46 20.52 24.50
CA ARG A 26 -5.05 19.18 24.60
C ARG A 26 -4.96 18.40 23.28
N TYR A 27 -5.18 19.08 22.14
CA TYR A 27 -5.04 18.47 20.83
C TYR A 27 -3.59 18.09 20.52
N LEU A 28 -2.63 18.94 20.89
CA LEU A 28 -1.21 18.64 20.76
C LEU A 28 -0.81 17.40 21.59
N THR A 29 -1.24 17.36 22.86
CA THR A 29 -0.98 16.22 23.75
C THR A 29 -1.60 14.94 23.19
N TYR A 30 -2.84 15.01 22.71
CA TYR A 30 -3.50 13.88 22.05
C TYR A 30 -2.77 13.44 20.78
N ALA A 31 -2.36 14.39 19.92
CA ALA A 31 -1.62 14.12 18.69
C ALA A 31 -0.28 13.43 18.99
N LEU A 32 0.51 13.97 19.92
CA LEU A 32 1.78 13.38 20.35
C LEU A 32 1.59 11.97 20.93
N SER A 33 0.60 11.78 21.81
CA SER A 33 0.29 10.46 22.35
C SER A 33 -0.10 9.46 21.25
N THR A 34 -0.92 9.90 20.28
CA THR A 34 -1.33 9.02 19.16
C THR A 34 -0.15 8.66 18.26
N ILE A 35 0.78 9.58 18.03
CA ILE A 35 1.98 9.37 17.22
C ILE A 35 2.94 8.42 17.94
N MET A 36 3.36 8.76 19.18
CA MET A 36 4.44 8.06 19.87
C MET A 36 4.01 6.79 20.59
N HIS A 37 2.76 6.72 21.09
CA HIS A 37 2.31 5.64 21.94
C HIS A 37 1.23 4.74 21.32
N ARG A 38 0.90 4.92 20.03
CA ARG A 38 -0.16 4.14 19.41
C ARG A 38 0.11 3.69 17.97
N ALA A 39 0.40 4.63 17.07
CA ALA A 39 0.28 4.39 15.63
C ALA A 39 1.60 4.02 14.96
N LEU A 40 2.72 4.67 15.34
CA LEU A 40 4.01 4.45 14.71
C LEU A 40 4.79 3.33 15.40
N PRO A 41 5.45 2.45 14.62
CA PRO A 41 6.35 1.44 15.15
C PRO A 41 7.71 2.05 15.51
N ASP A 42 8.41 1.45 16.47
CA ASP A 42 9.82 1.73 16.75
C ASP A 42 10.71 1.11 15.67
N ALA A 43 11.68 1.86 15.17
CA ALA A 43 12.60 1.40 14.12
C ALA A 43 13.44 0.20 14.55
N ARG A 44 13.73 0.04 15.85
CA ARG A 44 14.63 -0.97 16.44
C ARG A 44 13.99 -2.35 16.47
N ASP A 45 12.77 -2.48 17.00
CA ASP A 45 12.05 -3.77 17.14
C ASP A 45 10.84 -3.92 16.21
N GLY A 46 10.44 -2.87 15.51
CA GLY A 46 9.34 -2.88 14.56
C GLY A 46 7.95 -2.98 15.19
N LEU A 47 7.83 -2.81 16.51
CA LEU A 47 6.59 -3.03 17.22
C LEU A 47 5.93 -1.72 17.64
N LYS A 48 4.62 -1.72 17.59
CA LYS A 48 3.81 -0.72 18.29
C LYS A 48 3.71 -1.09 19.77
N PRO A 49 3.42 -0.14 20.67
CA PRO A 49 3.32 -0.43 22.10
C PRO A 49 2.36 -1.58 22.45
N VAL A 50 1.20 -1.69 21.79
CA VAL A 50 0.25 -2.79 22.04
C VAL A 50 0.84 -4.15 21.68
N HIS A 51 1.54 -4.27 20.55
CA HIS A 51 2.16 -5.54 20.13
C HIS A 51 3.29 -5.95 21.08
N ARG A 52 4.13 -5.01 21.48
CA ARG A 52 5.22 -5.24 22.45
C ARG A 52 4.69 -5.70 23.80
N ARG A 53 3.63 -5.07 24.29
CA ARG A 53 2.95 -5.43 25.54
C ARG A 53 2.30 -6.81 25.49
N ILE A 54 1.70 -7.19 24.35
CA ILE A 54 1.14 -8.54 24.15
C ILE A 54 2.26 -9.59 24.27
N LEU A 55 3.35 -9.43 23.53
CA LEU A 55 4.47 -10.39 23.56
C LEU A 55 5.12 -10.45 24.96
N TYR A 56 5.29 -9.30 25.61
CA TYR A 56 5.84 -9.24 26.96
C TYR A 56 4.93 -9.93 27.98
N ALA A 57 3.63 -9.68 27.96
CA ALA A 57 2.68 -10.36 28.82
C ALA A 57 2.65 -11.88 28.57
N MET A 58 2.72 -12.31 27.32
CA MET A 58 2.79 -13.74 26.98
C MET A 58 4.07 -14.40 27.54
N ARG A 59 5.20 -13.69 27.52
CA ARG A 59 6.43 -14.14 28.16
C ARG A 59 6.29 -14.27 29.68
N GLU A 60 5.74 -13.26 30.34
CA GLU A 60 5.50 -13.29 31.79
C GLU A 60 4.54 -14.45 32.20
N LEU A 61 3.55 -14.74 31.34
CA LEU A 61 2.67 -15.90 31.48
C LEU A 61 3.34 -17.24 31.11
N LYS A 62 4.63 -17.23 30.71
CA LYS A 62 5.43 -18.41 30.30
C LYS A 62 4.80 -19.19 29.14
N LEU A 63 4.23 -18.48 28.18
CA LEU A 63 3.59 -19.06 26.99
C LEU A 63 4.61 -19.27 25.86
N HIS A 64 5.55 -20.20 26.11
CA HIS A 64 6.58 -20.56 25.14
C HIS A 64 6.03 -21.30 23.93
N ALA A 65 6.74 -21.24 22.81
CA ALA A 65 6.36 -21.89 21.54
C ALA A 65 6.13 -23.41 21.66
N THR A 66 6.88 -24.06 22.56
CA THR A 66 6.74 -25.49 22.86
C THR A 66 5.81 -25.77 24.04
N GLY A 67 5.28 -24.72 24.68
CA GLY A 67 4.39 -24.83 25.86
C GLY A 67 2.93 -25.06 25.52
N GLY A 68 2.08 -25.06 26.55
CA GLY A 68 0.62 -25.16 26.40
C GLY A 68 0.00 -23.83 25.95
N PHE A 69 -1.13 -23.91 25.28
CA PHE A 69 -1.96 -22.76 24.93
C PHE A 69 -2.71 -22.19 26.15
N ARG A 70 -3.05 -20.92 26.08
CA ARG A 70 -3.91 -20.22 27.04
C ARG A 70 -5.05 -19.52 26.33
N LYS A 71 -6.21 -19.42 26.99
CA LYS A 71 -7.35 -18.64 26.46
C LYS A 71 -6.94 -17.22 26.11
N SER A 72 -7.29 -16.79 24.92
CA SER A 72 -6.99 -15.44 24.43
C SER A 72 -7.57 -14.35 25.34
N ALA A 73 -8.74 -14.61 25.95
CA ALA A 73 -9.34 -13.70 26.93
C ALA A 73 -8.46 -13.51 28.19
N LYS A 74 -7.73 -14.55 28.64
CA LYS A 74 -6.79 -14.41 29.75
C LYS A 74 -5.61 -13.54 29.37
N ILE A 75 -5.03 -13.77 28.18
CA ILE A 75 -3.90 -12.97 27.69
C ILE A 75 -4.30 -11.51 27.54
N SER A 76 -5.42 -11.23 26.85
CA SER A 76 -5.93 -9.84 26.67
C SER A 76 -6.25 -9.16 27.99
N GLY A 77 -6.79 -9.92 28.97
CA GLY A 77 -7.07 -9.41 30.32
C GLY A 77 -5.81 -9.03 31.08
N ASP A 78 -4.74 -9.84 31.02
CA ASP A 78 -3.46 -9.52 31.66
C ASP A 78 -2.76 -8.34 30.98
N VAL A 79 -2.81 -8.24 29.65
CA VAL A 79 -2.30 -7.07 28.92
C VAL A 79 -3.03 -5.80 29.31
N MET A 80 -4.36 -5.85 29.38
CA MET A 80 -5.21 -4.72 29.75
C MET A 80 -4.98 -4.29 31.19
N GLY A 81 -4.97 -5.24 32.12
CA GLY A 81 -4.85 -4.97 33.53
C GLY A 81 -3.45 -4.49 33.95
N ASN A 82 -2.40 -5.01 33.31
CA ASN A 82 -1.04 -4.77 33.77
C ASN A 82 -0.27 -3.73 32.95
N TYR A 83 -0.56 -3.59 31.64
CA TYR A 83 0.32 -2.83 30.74
C TYR A 83 -0.40 -1.86 29.81
N HIS A 84 -1.63 -2.18 29.35
CA HIS A 84 -2.28 -1.42 28.28
C HIS A 84 -3.70 -1.02 28.66
N PRO A 85 -3.92 0.18 29.25
CA PRO A 85 -5.21 0.62 29.80
C PRO A 85 -6.20 1.03 28.69
N HIS A 86 -6.52 0.09 27.79
CA HIS A 86 -7.46 0.26 26.68
C HIS A 86 -8.39 -0.96 26.59
N GLY A 87 -9.46 -0.87 25.78
CA GLY A 87 -10.44 -1.95 25.66
C GLY A 87 -9.84 -3.29 25.24
N ASP A 88 -10.28 -4.36 25.85
CA ASP A 88 -9.86 -5.75 25.62
C ASP A 88 -10.07 -6.20 24.17
N ALA A 89 -11.13 -5.74 23.51
CA ALA A 89 -11.39 -6.02 22.10
C ALA A 89 -10.25 -5.55 21.19
N ALA A 90 -9.73 -4.32 21.40
CA ALA A 90 -8.63 -3.79 20.59
C ALA A 90 -7.33 -4.58 20.81
N ILE A 91 -7.08 -5.05 22.03
CA ILE A 91 -5.92 -5.88 22.36
C ILE A 91 -6.05 -7.25 21.68
N TYR A 92 -7.25 -7.85 21.77
CA TYR A 92 -7.53 -9.14 21.13
C TYR A 92 -7.41 -9.05 19.60
N ASP A 93 -7.96 -8.01 18.97
CA ASP A 93 -7.84 -7.79 17.52
C ASP A 93 -6.38 -7.64 17.09
N ALA A 94 -5.57 -6.93 17.88
CA ALA A 94 -4.13 -6.80 17.62
C ALA A 94 -3.43 -8.17 17.73
N MET A 95 -3.73 -8.95 18.77
CA MET A 95 -3.18 -10.29 18.96
C MET A 95 -3.61 -11.24 17.84
N ALA A 96 -4.89 -11.19 17.43
CA ALA A 96 -5.41 -12.02 16.35
C ALA A 96 -4.68 -11.73 15.01
N ARG A 97 -4.42 -10.46 14.70
CA ARG A 97 -3.65 -10.09 13.50
C ARG A 97 -2.22 -10.64 13.52
N LEU A 98 -1.58 -10.72 14.69
CA LEU A 98 -0.25 -11.30 14.82
C LEU A 98 -0.24 -12.83 14.63
N ALA A 99 -1.40 -13.49 14.68
CA ALA A 99 -1.56 -14.92 14.44
C ALA A 99 -1.95 -15.27 12.99
N GLN A 100 -2.40 -14.29 12.21
CA GLN A 100 -2.88 -14.52 10.84
C GLN A 100 -1.70 -14.60 9.84
N ASP A 101 -1.49 -15.74 9.24
CA ASP A 101 -0.42 -16.02 8.27
C ASP A 101 -0.62 -15.35 6.91
N PHE A 102 -1.85 -14.89 6.63
CA PHE A 102 -2.18 -14.05 5.45
C PHE A 102 -2.00 -12.55 5.72
N ASN A 103 -1.81 -12.14 6.98
CA ASN A 103 -1.67 -10.74 7.39
C ASN A 103 -0.23 -10.38 7.77
N VAL A 104 0.50 -11.28 8.43
CA VAL A 104 1.90 -11.11 8.80
C VAL A 104 2.77 -12.16 8.12
N ARG A 105 3.94 -11.74 7.64
CA ARG A 105 4.84 -12.63 6.89
C ARG A 105 5.47 -13.71 7.79
N TYR A 106 5.75 -13.34 9.04
CA TYR A 106 6.29 -14.21 10.10
C TYR A 106 5.42 -14.06 11.35
N PRO A 107 4.40 -14.92 11.53
CA PRO A 107 3.49 -14.83 12.67
C PRO A 107 4.23 -14.84 14.03
N LEU A 108 3.82 -13.94 14.92
CA LEU A 108 4.38 -13.81 16.26
C LEU A 108 3.53 -14.55 17.30
N VAL A 109 2.28 -14.83 16.99
CA VAL A 109 1.34 -15.57 17.84
C VAL A 109 0.96 -16.85 17.13
N ASP A 110 1.01 -17.97 17.86
CA ASP A 110 0.48 -19.27 17.46
C ASP A 110 -0.91 -19.39 18.06
N GLY A 111 -1.93 -19.41 17.19
CA GLY A 111 -3.34 -19.41 17.57
C GLY A 111 -4.00 -20.78 17.39
N GLN A 112 -4.79 -21.19 18.36
CA GLN A 112 -5.65 -22.37 18.28
C GLN A 112 -7.12 -21.96 18.29
N GLY A 113 -7.87 -22.38 17.27
CA GLY A 113 -9.26 -21.99 17.02
C GLY A 113 -9.37 -21.03 15.83
N ASN A 114 -10.50 -20.36 15.68
CA ASN A 114 -10.76 -19.46 14.58
C ASN A 114 -10.22 -18.06 14.87
N PHE A 115 -9.11 -17.68 14.21
CA PHE A 115 -8.49 -16.36 14.24
C PHE A 115 -8.84 -15.50 13.00
N GLY A 116 -9.92 -15.83 12.28
CA GLY A 116 -10.27 -15.19 11.03
C GLY A 116 -9.65 -15.90 9.82
N ASN A 117 -10.03 -15.49 8.63
CA ASN A 117 -9.58 -16.09 7.38
C ASN A 117 -9.38 -15.02 6.29
N ILE A 118 -8.87 -15.46 5.13
CA ILE A 118 -8.63 -14.62 3.97
C ILE A 118 -9.94 -14.12 3.31
N ASP A 119 -11.08 -14.76 3.60
CA ASP A 119 -12.41 -14.32 3.14
C ASP A 119 -12.84 -12.99 3.80
N GLY A 120 -12.23 -12.68 4.95
CA GLY A 120 -12.52 -11.47 5.70
C GLY A 120 -13.44 -11.74 6.90
N ASP A 121 -13.64 -13.01 7.28
CA ASP A 121 -14.34 -13.36 8.49
C ASP A 121 -13.57 -12.91 9.73
N ASN A 122 -14.29 -12.41 10.72
CA ASN A 122 -13.70 -11.98 11.97
C ASN A 122 -13.25 -13.17 12.82
N PRO A 123 -12.22 -12.98 13.68
CA PRO A 123 -11.88 -13.97 14.70
C PRO A 123 -13.08 -14.31 15.60
N ALA A 124 -13.15 -15.56 16.06
CA ALA A 124 -14.10 -15.95 17.08
C ALA A 124 -13.84 -15.18 18.38
N ALA A 125 -14.85 -15.05 19.24
CA ALA A 125 -14.69 -14.36 20.52
C ALA A 125 -13.53 -14.93 21.35
N SER A 126 -12.76 -14.08 22.04
CA SER A 126 -11.52 -14.39 22.76
C SER A 126 -11.65 -15.51 23.80
N ARG A 127 -12.88 -15.79 24.30
CA ARG A 127 -13.16 -16.90 25.19
C ARG A 127 -13.11 -18.28 24.53
N TYR A 128 -13.21 -18.35 23.20
CA TYR A 128 -13.18 -19.60 22.43
C TYR A 128 -11.81 -19.92 21.87
N THR A 129 -11.00 -18.90 21.59
CA THR A 129 -9.66 -19.05 21.04
C THR A 129 -8.61 -19.19 22.12
N GLU A 130 -7.49 -19.82 21.76
CA GLU A 130 -6.31 -19.98 22.62
C GLU A 130 -5.06 -19.56 21.86
N ALA A 131 -4.05 -19.06 22.56
CA ALA A 131 -2.83 -18.58 21.94
C ALA A 131 -1.59 -18.87 22.80
N ARG A 132 -0.44 -18.89 22.12
CA ARG A 132 0.91 -18.89 22.68
C ARG A 132 1.88 -18.16 21.74
N MET A 133 3.11 -17.92 22.16
CA MET A 133 4.13 -17.34 21.29
C MET A 133 4.59 -18.34 20.23
N THR A 134 5.05 -17.82 19.09
CA THR A 134 5.83 -18.60 18.12
C THR A 134 7.33 -18.52 18.46
N ILE A 135 8.12 -19.40 17.84
CA ILE A 135 9.61 -19.32 17.93
C ILE A 135 10.16 -17.99 17.37
N VAL A 136 9.44 -17.37 16.44
CA VAL A 136 9.80 -16.04 15.89
C VAL A 136 9.61 -14.95 16.93
N ALA A 137 8.55 -15.02 17.73
CA ALA A 137 8.31 -14.10 18.83
C ALA A 137 9.34 -14.28 19.96
N GLU A 138 9.72 -15.53 20.27
CA GLU A 138 10.77 -15.81 21.25
C GLU A 138 12.12 -15.20 20.81
N ALA A 139 12.44 -15.24 19.54
CA ALA A 139 13.64 -14.60 18.99
C ALA A 139 13.64 -13.07 19.18
N LEU A 140 12.48 -12.40 19.16
CA LEU A 140 12.39 -10.97 19.48
C LEU A 140 12.65 -10.67 20.97
N LEU A 141 12.36 -11.61 21.85
CA LEU A 141 12.46 -11.50 23.30
C LEU A 141 13.79 -12.06 23.87
N GLU A 142 14.64 -12.63 23.00
CA GLU A 142 15.88 -13.30 23.42
C GLU A 142 16.82 -12.34 24.17
N GLY A 143 17.21 -12.73 25.38
CA GLY A 143 18.11 -11.96 26.23
C GLY A 143 17.43 -10.82 27.02
N LEU A 144 16.09 -10.73 27.02
CA LEU A 144 15.37 -9.66 27.73
C LEU A 144 15.64 -9.66 29.25
N SER A 145 15.93 -10.81 29.85
CA SER A 145 16.28 -10.94 31.28
C SER A 145 17.75 -10.61 31.59
N GLU A 146 18.54 -10.25 30.58
CA GLU A 146 19.97 -10.02 30.67
C GLU A 146 20.32 -8.51 30.65
N ASN A 147 19.43 -7.67 31.16
CA ASN A 147 19.58 -6.20 31.14
C ASN A 147 19.88 -5.63 29.74
N SER A 148 19.36 -6.27 28.70
CA SER A 148 19.66 -5.97 27.31
C SER A 148 19.01 -4.68 26.80
N VAL A 149 17.92 -4.24 27.45
CA VAL A 149 17.12 -3.05 27.10
C VAL A 149 16.65 -2.34 28.37
N ASP A 150 16.23 -1.09 28.23
CA ASP A 150 15.65 -0.33 29.33
C ASP A 150 14.19 -0.73 29.58
N PHE A 151 13.83 -0.63 30.87
CA PHE A 151 12.47 -0.81 31.36
C PHE A 151 11.94 0.53 31.86
N ARG A 152 10.64 0.69 31.79
CA ARG A 152 9.91 1.81 32.40
C ARG A 152 8.77 1.29 33.24
N GLU A 153 8.29 2.11 34.15
CA GLU A 153 7.05 1.81 34.89
C GLU A 153 5.85 1.69 33.91
N ASN A 154 4.95 0.79 34.25
CA ASN A 154 3.65 0.68 33.58
C ASN A 154 2.78 1.90 33.89
N TYR A 155 1.52 1.90 33.43
CA TYR A 155 0.63 3.06 33.55
C TYR A 155 0.23 3.42 35.02
N ASP A 156 0.33 2.47 35.97
CA ASP A 156 -0.02 2.66 37.39
C ASP A 156 1.20 2.61 38.34
N GLY A 157 2.39 2.42 37.81
CA GLY A 157 3.65 2.35 38.59
C GLY A 157 3.85 1.08 39.39
N THR A 158 3.02 0.06 39.23
CA THR A 158 3.10 -1.19 40.01
C THR A 158 4.03 -2.22 39.40
N LEU A 159 4.20 -2.20 38.09
CA LEU A 159 5.03 -3.13 37.32
C LEU A 159 5.96 -2.38 36.37
N THR A 160 6.85 -3.10 35.73
CA THR A 160 7.70 -2.54 34.68
C THR A 160 7.46 -3.23 33.33
N GLU A 161 7.63 -2.47 32.25
CA GLU A 161 7.55 -2.97 30.89
C GLU A 161 8.79 -2.56 30.08
N PRO A 162 9.26 -3.37 29.10
CA PRO A 162 10.38 -2.98 28.27
C PRO A 162 10.01 -1.84 27.34
N ILE A 163 10.91 -0.85 27.17
CA ILE A 163 10.72 0.25 26.23
C ILE A 163 10.80 -0.25 24.80
N VAL A 164 11.68 -1.20 24.53
CA VAL A 164 11.94 -1.85 23.25
C VAL A 164 12.32 -3.30 23.49
N LEU A 165 12.10 -4.21 22.53
CA LEU A 165 12.58 -5.59 22.61
C LEU A 165 14.00 -5.73 22.04
N PRO A 166 14.79 -6.73 22.49
CA PRO A 166 16.14 -6.98 21.99
C PRO A 166 16.24 -7.25 20.50
N ALA A 167 15.22 -7.90 19.90
CA ALA A 167 15.03 -8.20 18.49
C ALA A 167 16.26 -8.80 17.77
N THR A 168 16.23 -10.09 17.45
CA THR A 168 17.35 -10.78 16.76
C THR A 168 17.36 -10.58 15.24
N PHE A 169 16.29 -10.04 14.67
CA PHE A 169 16.14 -9.74 13.25
C PHE A 169 15.35 -8.43 13.06
N PRO A 170 15.46 -7.75 11.89
CA PRO A 170 14.81 -6.48 11.63
C PRO A 170 13.30 -6.66 11.39
N ASN A 171 12.56 -6.89 12.47
CA ASN A 171 11.13 -7.22 12.45
C ASN A 171 10.26 -6.16 11.78
N LEU A 172 10.63 -4.87 11.87
CA LEU A 172 9.92 -3.80 11.17
C LEU A 172 9.78 -4.05 9.68
N LEU A 173 10.87 -4.43 9.03
CA LEU A 173 10.87 -4.75 7.60
C LEU A 173 10.39 -6.18 7.33
N ALA A 174 10.66 -7.13 8.23
CA ALA A 174 10.25 -8.52 8.04
C ALA A 174 8.73 -8.69 8.04
N ASN A 175 8.02 -8.06 8.96
CA ASN A 175 6.55 -8.15 9.09
C ASN A 175 5.81 -6.91 8.57
N GLY A 176 6.54 -5.82 8.31
CA GLY A 176 5.92 -4.56 7.97
C GLY A 176 5.15 -3.92 9.13
N SER A 177 4.53 -2.79 8.86
CA SER A 177 3.65 -2.10 9.81
C SER A 177 2.73 -1.14 9.07
N SER A 178 1.47 -1.03 9.49
CA SER A 178 0.54 -0.03 9.00
C SER A 178 -0.12 0.70 10.17
N GLY A 179 -0.29 2.02 10.07
CA GLY A 179 -0.90 2.81 11.14
C GLY A 179 -1.23 4.22 10.70
N ILE A 180 -2.27 4.77 11.31
CA ILE A 180 -2.74 6.14 11.05
C ILE A 180 -2.67 6.91 12.35
N ALA A 181 -1.90 7.99 12.37
CA ALA A 181 -1.79 8.93 13.47
C ALA A 181 -2.39 10.29 13.06
N VAL A 182 -2.29 11.28 13.95
CA VAL A 182 -2.69 12.65 13.64
C VAL A 182 -1.64 13.31 12.76
N GLY A 183 -2.00 13.64 11.53
CA GLY A 183 -1.10 14.27 10.55
C GLY A 183 -0.01 13.39 9.97
N MET A 184 0.07 12.12 10.38
CA MET A 184 1.09 11.16 9.94
C MET A 184 0.48 9.78 9.74
N ALA A 185 1.03 9.02 8.80
CA ALA A 185 0.70 7.62 8.61
C ALA A 185 1.97 6.82 8.36
N THR A 186 1.96 5.55 8.69
CA THR A 186 2.98 4.58 8.32
C THR A 186 2.33 3.45 7.53
N ASN A 187 3.01 2.98 6.51
CA ASN A 187 2.61 1.79 5.74
C ASN A 187 3.85 1.15 5.13
N ILE A 188 4.34 0.11 5.77
CA ILE A 188 5.60 -0.56 5.45
C ILE A 188 5.26 -1.99 5.05
N PRO A 189 5.59 -2.42 3.82
CA PRO A 189 5.35 -3.79 3.39
C PRO A 189 6.30 -4.76 4.08
N PRO A 190 5.93 -6.04 4.23
CA PRO A 190 6.80 -7.08 4.72
C PRO A 190 7.87 -7.48 3.68
N HIS A 191 8.98 -8.06 4.17
CA HIS A 191 10.13 -8.50 3.38
C HIS A 191 10.65 -9.85 3.85
N ASN A 192 11.45 -10.48 3.03
CA ASN A 192 12.07 -11.76 3.35
C ASN A 192 13.21 -11.60 4.38
N ILE A 193 13.18 -12.36 5.48
CA ILE A 193 14.20 -12.29 6.54
C ILE A 193 15.60 -12.61 6.01
N SER A 194 15.76 -13.61 5.12
CA SER A 194 17.09 -13.96 4.59
C SER A 194 17.71 -12.80 3.81
N GLU A 195 16.89 -12.13 2.99
CA GLU A 195 17.31 -10.98 2.19
C GLU A 195 17.68 -9.78 3.08
N LEU A 196 16.87 -9.52 4.10
CA LEU A 196 17.13 -8.45 5.07
C LEU A 196 18.43 -8.72 5.85
N ILE A 197 18.67 -9.97 6.27
CA ILE A 197 19.90 -10.33 6.98
C ILE A 197 21.11 -10.20 6.04
N ASP A 198 21.00 -10.59 4.78
CA ASP A 198 22.09 -10.42 3.81
C ASP A 198 22.41 -8.94 3.60
N ALA A 199 21.40 -8.06 3.55
CA ALA A 199 21.61 -6.62 3.53
C ALA A 199 22.26 -6.09 4.82
N CYS A 200 21.85 -6.58 6.00
CA CYS A 200 22.49 -6.25 7.27
C CYS A 200 23.98 -6.66 7.30
N LEU A 201 24.30 -7.89 6.87
CA LEU A 201 25.68 -8.38 6.79
C LEU A 201 26.52 -7.55 5.82
N HIS A 202 25.93 -7.09 4.72
CA HIS A 202 26.59 -6.18 3.80
C HIS A 202 26.86 -4.81 4.44
N LEU A 203 25.91 -4.24 5.17
CA LEU A 203 26.06 -2.96 5.88
C LEU A 203 27.09 -3.02 7.03
N ILE A 204 27.21 -4.17 7.70
CA ILE A 204 28.28 -4.38 8.70
C ILE A 204 29.65 -4.36 8.02
N LYS A 205 29.79 -5.04 6.87
CA LYS A 205 31.05 -5.10 6.12
C LYS A 205 31.39 -3.77 5.45
N THR A 206 30.39 -3.03 5.00
CA THR A 206 30.54 -1.77 4.24
C THR A 206 29.53 -0.75 4.79
N PRO A 207 29.85 -0.04 5.90
CA PRO A 207 28.93 0.89 6.56
C PRO A 207 28.43 2.01 5.64
N ASP A 208 29.29 2.47 4.72
CA ASP A 208 29.00 3.53 3.76
C ASP A 208 28.43 3.02 2.43
N ALA A 209 27.97 1.75 2.38
CA ALA A 209 27.35 1.19 1.18
C ALA A 209 26.28 2.12 0.60
N ARG A 210 26.26 2.26 -0.72
CA ARG A 210 25.20 3.02 -1.42
C ARG A 210 23.88 2.29 -1.27
N GLU A 211 22.80 3.04 -1.20
CA GLU A 211 21.44 2.48 -1.09
C GLU A 211 21.11 1.54 -2.26
N ASP A 212 21.58 1.86 -3.47
CA ASP A 212 21.38 1.02 -4.65
C ASP A 212 22.02 -0.38 -4.53
N THR A 213 23.08 -0.54 -3.72
CA THR A 213 23.69 -1.86 -3.50
C THR A 213 22.82 -2.74 -2.60
N LEU A 214 21.97 -2.16 -1.76
CA LEU A 214 21.05 -2.91 -0.90
C LEU A 214 19.96 -3.61 -1.70
N LEU A 215 19.60 -3.08 -2.87
CA LEU A 215 18.62 -3.70 -3.77
C LEU A 215 19.07 -5.03 -4.34
N GLN A 216 20.37 -5.28 -4.38
CA GLN A 216 20.90 -6.58 -4.79
C GLN A 216 20.57 -7.68 -3.77
N TYR A 217 20.36 -7.28 -2.51
CA TYR A 217 20.00 -8.17 -1.41
C TYR A 217 18.51 -8.17 -1.13
N VAL A 218 17.84 -7.02 -1.23
CA VAL A 218 16.41 -6.84 -0.99
C VAL A 218 15.75 -6.29 -2.25
N PRO A 219 15.42 -7.15 -3.23
CA PRO A 219 14.92 -6.70 -4.53
C PRO A 219 13.50 -6.11 -4.46
N GLY A 220 12.76 -6.35 -3.39
CA GLY A 220 11.41 -5.84 -3.20
C GLY A 220 10.68 -6.48 -2.01
N PRO A 221 9.44 -6.06 -1.74
CA PRO A 221 8.58 -6.66 -0.72
C PRO A 221 8.37 -8.16 -0.92
N ASP A 222 8.05 -8.85 0.17
CA ASP A 222 7.69 -10.27 0.18
C ASP A 222 6.40 -10.45 0.98
N PHE A 223 5.27 -10.40 0.29
CA PHE A 223 3.95 -10.42 0.91
C PHE A 223 3.55 -11.82 1.38
N PRO A 224 2.83 -11.95 2.51
CA PRO A 224 2.40 -13.23 3.05
C PRO A 224 1.46 -14.00 2.10
N THR A 225 0.65 -13.31 1.31
CA THR A 225 -0.26 -13.90 0.32
C THR A 225 0.39 -14.13 -1.05
N GLY A 226 1.70 -13.88 -1.20
CA GLY A 226 2.41 -14.05 -2.47
C GLY A 226 2.11 -12.95 -3.48
N GLY A 227 1.64 -13.36 -4.66
CA GLY A 227 1.36 -12.48 -5.78
C GLY A 227 2.59 -12.12 -6.63
N ILE A 228 2.37 -11.26 -7.62
CA ILE A 228 3.38 -10.84 -8.59
C ILE A 228 3.60 -9.34 -8.48
N LEU A 229 4.81 -8.92 -8.15
CA LEU A 229 5.20 -7.51 -8.11
C LEU A 229 5.50 -7.01 -9.53
N VAL A 230 4.76 -6.00 -9.97
CA VAL A 230 4.83 -5.45 -11.34
C VAL A 230 5.35 -4.01 -11.27
N GLU A 231 6.54 -3.83 -10.73
CA GLU A 231 7.14 -2.51 -10.59
C GLU A 231 8.57 -2.52 -11.14
N PRO A 232 8.98 -1.51 -11.92
CA PRO A 232 10.35 -1.40 -12.38
C PRO A 232 11.34 -1.33 -11.22
N PRO A 233 12.51 -2.00 -11.30
CA PRO A 233 13.52 -1.98 -10.23
C PRO A 233 13.94 -0.57 -9.80
N GLU A 234 13.96 0.39 -10.74
CA GLU A 234 14.30 1.79 -10.48
C GLU A 234 13.29 2.47 -9.55
N ASN A 235 12.00 2.15 -9.70
CA ASN A 235 10.93 2.67 -8.85
C ASN A 235 11.02 2.08 -7.44
N ILE A 236 11.35 0.79 -7.32
CA ILE A 236 11.59 0.13 -6.04
C ILE A 236 12.79 0.78 -5.34
N ALA A 237 13.89 1.00 -6.09
CA ALA A 237 15.07 1.70 -5.62
C ALA A 237 14.75 3.08 -5.05
N GLN A 238 14.02 3.87 -5.82
CA GLN A 238 13.63 5.21 -5.42
C GLN A 238 12.71 5.19 -4.19
N ALA A 239 11.77 4.26 -4.13
CA ALA A 239 10.87 4.09 -2.99
C ALA A 239 11.65 3.78 -1.70
N TYR A 240 12.63 2.88 -1.75
CA TYR A 240 13.47 2.53 -0.60
C TYR A 240 14.43 3.64 -0.18
N ARG A 241 14.93 4.42 -1.15
CA ARG A 241 15.80 5.57 -0.87
C ARG A 241 15.04 6.71 -0.18
N THR A 242 13.82 6.98 -0.63
CA THR A 242 13.02 8.10 -0.12
C THR A 242 12.14 7.74 1.07
N GLY A 243 11.95 6.44 1.35
CA GLY A 243 10.96 5.94 2.30
C GLY A 243 9.51 6.15 1.87
N ARG A 244 9.28 6.56 0.62
CA ARG A 244 7.94 6.79 0.04
C ARG A 244 7.85 6.26 -1.38
N GLY A 245 6.73 5.63 -1.69
CA GLY A 245 6.49 5.09 -3.02
C GLY A 245 5.20 4.28 -3.09
N SER A 246 5.05 3.52 -4.14
CA SER A 246 3.95 2.56 -4.28
C SER A 246 4.41 1.36 -5.10
N PHE A 247 3.85 0.21 -4.79
CA PHE A 247 4.14 -1.05 -5.46
C PHE A 247 2.86 -1.62 -6.05
N ARG A 248 2.88 -1.99 -7.33
CA ARG A 248 1.77 -2.70 -7.97
C ARG A 248 1.93 -4.20 -7.72
N LEU A 249 0.93 -4.77 -7.08
CA LEU A 249 0.87 -6.19 -6.78
C LEU A 249 -0.32 -6.80 -7.53
N ARG A 250 -0.06 -7.83 -8.32
CA ARG A 250 -1.06 -8.63 -9.06
C ARG A 250 -1.27 -9.97 -8.40
N CYS A 251 -2.45 -10.53 -8.62
CA CYS A 251 -2.73 -11.92 -8.33
C CYS A 251 -1.81 -12.85 -9.13
N LYS A 252 -1.62 -14.07 -8.66
CA LYS A 252 -1.04 -15.15 -9.43
C LYS A 252 -2.14 -16.04 -9.96
N TRP A 253 -2.03 -16.45 -11.20
CA TRP A 253 -3.03 -17.26 -11.87
C TRP A 253 -2.40 -18.24 -12.86
N GLU A 254 -3.14 -19.26 -13.18
CA GLU A 254 -2.75 -20.33 -14.11
C GLU A 254 -3.92 -20.65 -15.05
N ILE A 255 -3.60 -21.13 -16.25
CA ILE A 255 -4.61 -21.60 -17.20
C ILE A 255 -4.81 -23.08 -16.97
N GLU A 256 -6.06 -23.51 -16.82
CA GLU A 256 -6.45 -24.90 -16.73
C GLU A 256 -7.19 -25.30 -18.01
N ASP A 257 -6.63 -26.29 -18.74
CA ASP A 257 -7.25 -26.84 -19.95
C ASP A 257 -8.32 -27.88 -19.57
N LEU A 258 -9.55 -27.62 -19.96
CA LEU A 258 -10.71 -28.52 -19.73
C LEU A 258 -10.94 -29.50 -20.89
N GLY A 259 -10.08 -29.47 -21.92
CA GLY A 259 -10.20 -30.27 -23.12
C GLY A 259 -11.18 -29.70 -24.15
N ARG A 260 -11.12 -30.19 -25.38
CA ARG A 260 -11.93 -29.72 -26.51
C ARG A 260 -11.78 -28.24 -26.86
N GLY A 261 -10.63 -27.65 -26.46
CA GLY A 261 -10.36 -26.22 -26.61
C GLY A 261 -11.11 -25.32 -25.62
N LEU A 262 -11.69 -25.88 -24.56
CA LEU A 262 -12.23 -25.14 -23.43
C LEU A 262 -11.13 -24.98 -22.37
N TRP A 263 -11.09 -23.81 -21.74
CA TRP A 263 -10.12 -23.46 -20.70
C TRP A 263 -10.74 -22.51 -19.68
N GLN A 264 -10.12 -22.45 -18.53
CA GLN A 264 -10.46 -21.50 -17.46
C GLN A 264 -9.20 -20.94 -16.81
N ILE A 265 -9.31 -19.78 -16.19
CA ILE A 265 -8.26 -19.21 -15.35
C ILE A 265 -8.52 -19.58 -13.91
N VAL A 266 -7.48 -20.06 -13.24
CA VAL A 266 -7.50 -20.33 -11.81
C VAL A 266 -6.58 -19.34 -11.13
N VAL A 267 -7.15 -18.45 -10.29
CA VAL A 267 -6.38 -17.55 -9.43
C VAL A 267 -5.98 -18.34 -8.19
N THR A 268 -4.66 -18.45 -7.97
CA THR A 268 -4.05 -19.22 -6.87
C THR A 268 -3.54 -18.36 -5.74
N GLU A 269 -3.26 -17.07 -6.00
CA GLU A 269 -2.84 -16.10 -4.98
C GLU A 269 -3.53 -14.76 -5.27
N ILE A 270 -4.03 -14.08 -4.22
CA ILE A 270 -4.65 -12.75 -4.32
C ILE A 270 -3.73 -11.69 -3.73
N PRO A 271 -3.83 -10.43 -4.16
CA PRO A 271 -3.00 -9.35 -3.63
C PRO A 271 -3.18 -9.18 -2.12
N TYR A 272 -2.10 -8.78 -1.45
CA TYR A 272 -2.06 -8.58 0.00
C TYR A 272 -3.12 -7.57 0.47
N GLN A 273 -3.79 -7.88 1.58
CA GLN A 273 -4.89 -7.11 2.19
C GLN A 273 -6.21 -7.12 1.39
N VAL A 274 -6.32 -7.88 0.32
CA VAL A 274 -7.59 -8.11 -0.38
C VAL A 274 -8.37 -9.20 0.33
N GLN A 275 -9.64 -8.93 0.66
CA GLN A 275 -10.58 -9.92 1.18
C GLN A 275 -11.17 -10.70 0.01
N LYS A 276 -11.04 -12.04 0.01
CA LYS A 276 -11.48 -12.90 -1.08
C LYS A 276 -12.99 -12.75 -1.36
N SER A 277 -13.82 -12.71 -0.34
CA SER A 277 -15.27 -12.53 -0.50
C SER A 277 -15.62 -11.24 -1.24
N LYS A 278 -15.01 -10.11 -0.87
CA LYS A 278 -15.24 -8.82 -1.54
C LYS A 278 -14.70 -8.79 -2.97
N LEU A 279 -13.59 -9.48 -3.21
CA LEU A 279 -13.06 -9.63 -4.58
C LEU A 279 -14.07 -10.38 -5.47
N ILE A 280 -14.65 -11.47 -4.97
CA ILE A 280 -15.64 -12.26 -5.71
C ILE A 280 -16.92 -11.42 -5.96
N GLU A 281 -17.42 -10.71 -4.95
CA GLU A 281 -18.55 -9.79 -5.11
C GLU A 281 -18.29 -8.74 -6.20
N LYS A 282 -17.11 -8.15 -6.20
CA LYS A 282 -16.70 -7.16 -7.21
C LYS A 282 -16.57 -7.76 -8.61
N LEU A 283 -16.05 -8.97 -8.72
CA LEU A 283 -16.00 -9.69 -10.00
C LEU A 283 -17.40 -10.02 -10.51
N ALA A 284 -18.32 -10.43 -9.65
CA ALA A 284 -19.73 -10.64 -10.00
C ALA A 284 -20.39 -9.33 -10.46
N GLU A 285 -20.12 -8.20 -9.80
CA GLU A 285 -20.59 -6.86 -10.24
C GLU A 285 -20.06 -6.51 -11.64
N VAL A 286 -18.79 -6.81 -11.91
CA VAL A 286 -18.16 -6.56 -13.22
C VAL A 286 -18.86 -7.36 -14.33
N ILE A 287 -19.29 -8.60 -14.06
CA ILE A 287 -20.09 -9.40 -15.00
C ILE A 287 -21.47 -8.78 -15.21
N GLN A 288 -22.18 -8.44 -14.12
CA GLN A 288 -23.54 -7.88 -14.18
C GLN A 288 -23.57 -6.53 -14.93
N THR A 289 -22.58 -5.69 -14.68
CA THR A 289 -22.46 -4.36 -15.31
C THR A 289 -21.84 -4.41 -16.72
N LYS A 290 -21.44 -5.61 -17.18
CA LYS A 290 -20.78 -5.82 -18.48
C LYS A 290 -19.52 -4.98 -18.69
N LYS A 291 -18.82 -4.60 -17.62
CA LYS A 291 -17.54 -3.87 -17.70
C LYS A 291 -16.45 -4.72 -18.34
N VAL A 292 -16.51 -6.04 -18.16
CA VAL A 292 -15.64 -7.03 -18.80
C VAL A 292 -16.54 -8.04 -19.54
N PRO A 293 -16.95 -7.74 -20.79
CA PRO A 293 -17.94 -8.53 -21.51
C PRO A 293 -17.45 -9.94 -21.90
N ILE A 294 -16.15 -10.15 -21.90
CA ILE A 294 -15.49 -11.45 -22.23
C ILE A 294 -15.40 -12.40 -21.02
N LEU A 295 -15.69 -11.94 -19.80
CA LEU A 295 -15.83 -12.80 -18.61
C LEU A 295 -17.25 -13.40 -18.60
N GLY A 296 -17.31 -14.72 -18.48
CA GLY A 296 -18.58 -15.49 -18.48
C GLY A 296 -19.09 -15.73 -17.08
N ASP A 297 -18.26 -16.29 -16.21
CA ASP A 297 -18.62 -16.69 -14.84
C ASP A 297 -17.44 -16.60 -13.88
N VAL A 298 -17.74 -16.54 -12.59
CA VAL A 298 -16.77 -16.57 -11.47
C VAL A 298 -17.24 -17.54 -10.41
N ARG A 299 -16.37 -18.48 -10.02
CA ARG A 299 -16.66 -19.46 -8.98
C ARG A 299 -15.56 -19.47 -7.93
N ASP A 300 -15.95 -19.63 -6.69
CA ASP A 300 -15.03 -19.89 -5.58
C ASP A 300 -14.99 -21.40 -5.31
N GLU A 301 -13.88 -22.03 -5.62
CA GLU A 301 -13.62 -23.47 -5.39
C GLU A 301 -12.52 -23.64 -4.33
N SER A 302 -12.23 -22.60 -3.54
CA SER A 302 -11.18 -22.64 -2.52
C SER A 302 -11.56 -23.63 -1.40
N ALA A 303 -10.56 -24.37 -0.94
CA ALA A 303 -10.62 -25.26 0.22
C ALA A 303 -9.47 -24.91 1.17
N GLU A 304 -8.42 -25.75 1.29
CA GLU A 304 -7.19 -25.40 2.00
C GLU A 304 -6.36 -24.40 1.18
N ASP A 305 -6.33 -24.60 -0.13
CA ASP A 305 -5.67 -23.69 -1.09
C ASP A 305 -6.67 -22.75 -1.73
N LEU A 306 -6.20 -21.56 -2.07
CA LEU A 306 -6.99 -20.55 -2.78
C LEU A 306 -7.19 -20.99 -4.23
N ARG A 307 -8.47 -21.05 -4.67
CA ARG A 307 -8.86 -21.44 -6.01
C ARG A 307 -10.09 -20.61 -6.45
N VAL A 308 -9.87 -19.46 -7.04
CA VAL A 308 -10.94 -18.66 -7.66
C VAL A 308 -10.88 -18.88 -9.16
N VAL A 309 -11.96 -19.45 -9.70
CA VAL A 309 -12.07 -19.81 -11.11
C VAL A 309 -12.77 -18.70 -11.87
N LEU A 310 -12.16 -18.29 -12.98
CA LEU A 310 -12.67 -17.29 -13.90
C LEU A 310 -12.92 -17.98 -15.26
N GLU A 311 -14.17 -18.04 -15.66
CA GLU A 311 -14.56 -18.71 -16.90
C GLU A 311 -14.76 -17.66 -18.01
N PRO A 312 -14.06 -17.78 -19.16
CA PRO A 312 -14.26 -16.88 -20.28
C PRO A 312 -15.62 -17.15 -20.95
N ARG A 313 -16.24 -16.12 -21.52
CA ARG A 313 -17.52 -16.25 -22.20
C ARG A 313 -17.43 -17.16 -23.44
N THR A 314 -16.30 -17.16 -24.12
CA THR A 314 -16.04 -17.97 -25.31
C THR A 314 -14.61 -18.51 -25.27
N LYS A 315 -14.37 -19.65 -25.90
CA LYS A 315 -13.07 -20.29 -25.99
C LYS A 315 -12.00 -19.49 -26.75
N ASN A 316 -12.41 -18.50 -27.55
CA ASN A 316 -11.50 -17.70 -28.39
C ASN A 316 -10.96 -16.47 -27.67
N VAL A 317 -11.34 -16.24 -26.41
CA VAL A 317 -10.83 -15.15 -25.58
C VAL A 317 -9.36 -15.37 -25.31
N ASP A 318 -8.53 -14.34 -25.40
CA ASP A 318 -7.14 -14.36 -24.98
C ASP A 318 -7.06 -14.21 -23.46
N PRO A 319 -6.38 -15.13 -22.73
CA PRO A 319 -6.27 -15.08 -21.28
C PRO A 319 -5.60 -13.81 -20.75
N ASP A 320 -4.53 -13.32 -21.38
CA ASP A 320 -3.79 -12.14 -20.94
C ASP A 320 -4.64 -10.88 -21.10
N ILE A 321 -5.42 -10.85 -22.15
CA ILE A 321 -6.40 -9.80 -22.42
C ILE A 321 -7.50 -9.78 -21.35
N LEU A 322 -8.07 -10.94 -21.02
CA LEU A 322 -9.07 -11.06 -19.97
C LEU A 322 -8.52 -10.57 -18.63
N MET A 323 -7.31 -11.04 -18.26
CA MET A 323 -6.67 -10.61 -17.02
C MET A 323 -6.31 -9.11 -17.02
N GLY A 324 -5.85 -8.57 -18.15
CA GLY A 324 -5.60 -7.13 -18.31
C GLY A 324 -6.83 -6.27 -18.05
N MET A 325 -8.02 -6.71 -18.49
CA MET A 325 -9.29 -6.03 -18.18
C MET A 325 -9.68 -6.17 -16.72
N LEU A 326 -9.49 -7.34 -16.15
CA LEU A 326 -9.81 -7.62 -14.74
C LEU A 326 -8.91 -6.83 -13.78
N TYR A 327 -7.62 -6.65 -14.09
CA TYR A 327 -6.71 -5.80 -13.31
C TYR A 327 -7.19 -4.34 -13.22
N ARG A 328 -7.82 -3.82 -14.28
CA ARG A 328 -8.35 -2.43 -14.29
C ARG A 328 -9.70 -2.28 -13.58
N ASN A 329 -10.47 -3.37 -13.48
CA ASN A 329 -11.85 -3.31 -13.01
C ASN A 329 -12.09 -4.03 -11.69
N SER A 330 -11.06 -4.66 -11.11
CA SER A 330 -11.17 -5.42 -9.86
C SER A 330 -9.93 -5.26 -8.98
N ASP A 331 -9.94 -5.87 -7.81
CA ASP A 331 -8.82 -5.89 -6.87
C ASP A 331 -7.83 -7.05 -7.12
N LEU A 332 -7.84 -7.65 -8.33
CA LEU A 332 -6.81 -8.58 -8.78
C LEU A 332 -5.47 -7.89 -9.05
N GLU A 333 -5.45 -6.57 -9.21
CA GLU A 333 -4.27 -5.71 -9.11
C GLU A 333 -4.51 -4.65 -8.04
N LEU A 334 -3.58 -4.50 -7.10
CA LEU A 334 -3.62 -3.49 -6.04
C LEU A 334 -2.34 -2.66 -6.02
N ARG A 335 -2.46 -1.38 -5.70
CA ARG A 335 -1.31 -0.52 -5.39
C ARG A 335 -1.11 -0.43 -3.89
N PHE A 336 -0.01 -1.01 -3.41
CA PHE A 336 0.41 -0.89 -2.02
C PHE A 336 1.28 0.36 -1.86
N SER A 337 0.85 1.32 -1.05
CA SER A 337 1.62 2.54 -0.79
C SER A 337 2.73 2.28 0.23
N LEU A 338 3.96 2.72 -0.03
CA LEU A 338 5.05 2.74 0.94
C LEU A 338 5.12 4.10 1.63
N ASN A 339 5.16 4.10 2.95
CA ASN A 339 5.49 5.25 3.78
C ASN A 339 6.21 4.75 5.04
N MET A 340 7.54 4.78 5.03
CA MET A 340 8.41 4.33 6.14
C MET A 340 8.54 5.40 7.23
N ASN A 341 7.40 5.82 7.78
CA ASN A 341 7.37 6.74 8.90
C ASN A 341 7.44 5.95 10.22
N VAL A 342 8.52 6.09 10.95
CA VAL A 342 8.87 5.30 12.13
C VAL A 342 9.34 6.20 13.28
N LEU A 343 9.37 5.66 14.48
CA LEU A 343 9.99 6.32 15.62
C LEU A 343 11.49 5.93 15.68
N ILE A 344 12.35 6.92 15.56
CA ILE A 344 13.77 6.74 15.86
C ILE A 344 13.96 6.86 17.38
N ASP A 345 14.63 5.89 17.96
CA ASP A 345 14.85 5.77 19.41
C ASP A 345 13.57 5.79 20.26
N GLY A 346 12.45 5.40 19.66
CA GLY A 346 11.14 5.40 20.29
C GLY A 346 10.54 6.79 20.52
N LEU A 347 11.16 7.86 20.06
CA LEU A 347 10.80 9.24 20.38
C LEU A 347 10.52 10.10 19.14
N THR A 348 11.38 10.06 18.15
CA THR A 348 11.34 11.01 17.01
C THR A 348 10.68 10.39 15.79
N PRO A 349 9.49 10.88 15.36
CA PRO A 349 8.89 10.42 14.13
C PRO A 349 9.67 10.93 12.92
N LYS A 350 10.07 10.01 12.04
CA LYS A 350 10.84 10.32 10.83
C LYS A 350 10.47 9.37 9.69
N VAL A 351 10.40 9.90 8.47
CA VAL A 351 10.35 9.08 7.26
C VAL A 351 11.79 8.68 6.93
N CYS A 352 12.07 7.39 7.01
CA CYS A 352 13.41 6.83 6.84
C CYS A 352 13.54 6.11 5.50
N SER A 353 14.76 6.07 4.97
CA SER A 353 15.15 5.14 3.92
C SER A 353 15.29 3.72 4.48
N MET A 354 15.32 2.70 3.62
CA MET A 354 15.57 1.32 4.04
C MET A 354 16.93 1.19 4.75
N LYS A 355 17.98 1.88 4.26
CA LYS A 355 19.30 1.89 4.89
C LYS A 355 19.24 2.44 6.31
N GLU A 356 18.54 3.54 6.52
CA GLU A 356 18.40 4.16 7.86
C GLU A 356 17.69 3.21 8.83
N VAL A 357 16.64 2.52 8.40
CA VAL A 357 15.92 1.54 9.23
C VAL A 357 16.82 0.34 9.58
N LEU A 358 17.51 -0.22 8.59
CA LEU A 358 18.47 -1.32 8.85
C LEU A 358 19.60 -0.88 9.76
N ARG A 359 20.07 0.36 9.64
CA ARG A 359 21.11 0.90 10.52
C ARG A 359 20.62 1.06 11.95
N ALA A 360 19.44 1.62 12.15
CA ALA A 360 18.83 1.74 13.49
C ALA A 360 18.67 0.37 14.16
N PHE A 361 18.28 -0.66 13.41
CA PHE A 361 18.27 -2.03 13.92
C PHE A 361 19.67 -2.53 14.29
N LEU A 362 20.69 -2.33 13.44
CA LEU A 362 22.06 -2.80 13.69
C LEU A 362 22.68 -2.09 14.90
N ASP A 363 22.51 -0.79 15.03
CA ASP A 363 23.01 -0.01 16.16
C ASP A 363 22.34 -0.48 17.46
N HIS A 364 21.04 -0.77 17.44
CA HIS A 364 20.34 -1.38 18.57
C HIS A 364 20.89 -2.79 18.90
N ARG A 365 21.19 -3.62 17.91
CA ARG A 365 21.81 -4.94 18.13
C ARG A 365 23.18 -4.83 18.78
N GLN A 366 23.96 -3.83 18.42
CA GLN A 366 25.26 -3.57 19.04
C GLN A 366 25.09 -3.19 20.52
N GLU A 367 24.16 -2.27 20.82
CA GLU A 367 23.84 -1.89 22.20
C GLU A 367 23.38 -3.11 23.02
N VAL A 368 22.45 -3.90 22.51
CA VAL A 368 21.94 -5.12 23.15
C VAL A 368 23.09 -6.10 23.42
N LEU A 369 23.99 -6.32 22.47
CA LEU A 369 25.14 -7.20 22.64
C LEU A 369 26.07 -6.75 23.78
N VAL A 370 26.42 -5.47 23.79
CA VAL A 370 27.30 -4.89 24.83
C VAL A 370 26.64 -4.97 26.21
N ARG A 371 25.36 -4.59 26.32
CA ARG A 371 24.62 -4.65 27.58
C ARG A 371 24.51 -6.09 28.13
N ARG A 372 24.21 -7.07 27.27
CA ARG A 372 24.21 -8.49 27.63
C ARG A 372 25.59 -8.97 28.10
N ALA A 373 26.67 -8.54 27.42
CA ALA A 373 28.03 -8.85 27.78
C ALA A 373 28.38 -8.27 29.18
N VAL A 374 28.05 -7.01 29.43
CA VAL A 374 28.25 -6.36 30.74
C VAL A 374 27.46 -7.07 31.85
N HIS A 375 26.21 -7.43 31.58
CA HIS A 375 25.38 -8.17 32.55
C HIS A 375 25.97 -9.56 32.84
N ARG A 376 26.47 -10.27 31.82
CA ARG A 376 27.15 -11.55 31.98
C ARG A 376 28.42 -11.41 32.76
N LEU A 377 29.21 -10.36 32.47
CA LEU A 377 30.44 -10.03 33.22
C LEU A 377 30.15 -9.84 34.71
N SER A 378 29.18 -9.04 35.07
CA SER A 378 28.78 -8.82 36.46
C SER A 378 28.42 -10.12 37.17
N LYS A 379 27.72 -11.05 36.48
CA LYS A 379 27.41 -12.37 37.04
C LYS A 379 28.66 -13.25 37.18
N ILE A 380 29.59 -13.17 36.23
CA ILE A 380 30.88 -13.89 36.28
C ILE A 380 31.70 -13.36 37.41
N ASP A 381 31.85 -12.03 37.54
CA ASP A 381 32.62 -11.39 38.60
C ASP A 381 32.10 -11.80 39.98
N HIS A 382 30.77 -11.73 40.20
CA HIS A 382 30.15 -12.19 41.42
C HIS A 382 30.39 -13.70 41.69
N ARG A 383 30.32 -14.56 40.66
CA ARG A 383 30.55 -15.99 40.78
C ARG A 383 32.04 -16.29 41.06
N LEU A 384 32.94 -15.57 40.41
CA LEU A 384 34.41 -15.68 40.67
C LEU A 384 34.74 -15.27 42.11
N GLU A 385 34.17 -14.17 42.61
CA GLU A 385 34.34 -13.76 44.01
C GLU A 385 33.92 -14.88 44.98
N VAL A 386 32.74 -15.49 44.76
CA VAL A 386 32.27 -16.63 45.57
C VAL A 386 33.18 -17.85 45.45
N LEU A 387 33.66 -18.17 44.24
CA LEU A 387 34.59 -19.30 44.01
C LEU A 387 35.93 -19.10 44.68
N GLU A 388 36.47 -17.88 44.64
CA GLU A 388 37.73 -17.55 45.34
C GLU A 388 37.59 -17.73 46.85
N GLY A 389 36.46 -17.29 47.45
CA GLY A 389 36.16 -17.56 48.84
C GLY A 389 36.04 -19.06 49.17
N PHE A 390 35.44 -19.84 48.29
CA PHE A 390 35.34 -21.29 48.46
C PHE A 390 36.71 -21.97 48.39
N ILE A 391 37.54 -21.59 47.43
CA ILE A 391 38.94 -22.15 47.30
C ILE A 391 39.74 -21.82 48.55
N LEU A 392 39.64 -20.57 49.06
CA LEU A 392 40.30 -20.17 50.28
C LEU A 392 39.81 -20.97 51.51
N ALA A 393 38.51 -21.16 51.64
CA ALA A 393 37.91 -22.00 52.68
C ALA A 393 38.35 -23.46 52.59
N PHE A 394 38.49 -24.01 51.37
CA PHE A 394 38.99 -25.35 51.16
C PHE A 394 40.45 -25.52 51.61
N LEU A 395 41.32 -24.53 51.36
CA LEU A 395 42.71 -24.54 51.77
C LEU A 395 42.88 -24.45 53.31
N ASN A 396 41.88 -23.86 53.99
CA ASN A 396 41.86 -23.59 55.43
C ASN A 396 40.67 -24.21 56.14
N LEU A 397 40.26 -25.43 55.75
CA LEU A 397 38.98 -26.02 56.12
C LEU A 397 38.84 -26.19 57.65
N ASP A 398 39.83 -26.65 58.30
CA ASP A 398 39.79 -26.87 59.75
C ASP A 398 39.59 -25.58 60.53
N ARG A 399 40.22 -24.48 60.07
CA ARG A 399 40.06 -23.14 60.66
C ARG A 399 38.66 -22.58 60.40
N VAL A 400 38.11 -22.75 59.21
CA VAL A 400 36.74 -22.36 58.89
C VAL A 400 35.73 -23.10 59.77
N ILE A 401 35.90 -24.39 60.00
CA ILE A 401 35.04 -25.18 60.85
C ILE A 401 35.15 -24.69 62.33
N ASP A 402 36.33 -24.38 62.82
CA ASP A 402 36.53 -23.85 64.16
C ASP A 402 35.81 -22.50 64.35
N ILE A 403 35.96 -21.57 63.38
CA ILE A 403 35.29 -20.28 63.41
C ILE A 403 33.78 -20.49 63.45
N ILE A 404 33.23 -21.33 62.57
CA ILE A 404 31.76 -21.58 62.51
C ILE A 404 31.25 -22.19 63.82
N ARG A 405 32.05 -22.98 64.54
CA ARG A 405 31.61 -23.68 65.74
C ARG A 405 31.76 -22.89 67.05
N PHE A 406 32.77 -22.00 67.10
CA PHE A 406 33.19 -21.42 68.36
C PHE A 406 33.09 -19.91 68.44
N ASP A 407 33.00 -19.18 67.29
CA ASP A 407 32.84 -17.74 67.31
C ASP A 407 31.40 -17.33 67.47
N ASN A 408 31.16 -16.25 68.22
CA ASN A 408 29.82 -15.68 68.45
C ASN A 408 29.21 -15.04 67.17
N ASP A 409 30.02 -14.52 66.28
CA ASP A 409 29.65 -14.01 64.99
C ASP A 409 30.58 -14.58 63.91
N PRO A 410 30.27 -15.78 63.42
CA PRO A 410 31.12 -16.46 62.45
C PRO A 410 31.35 -15.69 61.14
N LYS A 411 30.38 -14.86 60.74
CA LYS A 411 30.51 -14.04 59.51
C LYS A 411 31.60 -12.98 59.66
N ILE A 412 31.54 -12.23 60.75
CA ILE A 412 32.55 -11.21 61.04
C ILE A 412 33.92 -11.85 61.26
N ALA A 413 33.97 -12.97 61.98
CA ALA A 413 35.21 -13.69 62.20
C ALA A 413 35.85 -14.19 60.89
N LEU A 414 35.09 -14.75 59.98
CA LEU A 414 35.54 -15.14 58.65
C LEU A 414 36.11 -13.98 57.82
N MET A 415 35.45 -12.79 57.92
CA MET A 415 35.87 -11.62 57.15
C MET A 415 37.20 -11.01 57.62
N PHE A 416 37.49 -11.06 58.94
CA PHE A 416 38.65 -10.45 59.52
C PHE A 416 39.76 -11.44 59.88
N GLU A 417 39.62 -12.74 59.53
CA GLU A 417 40.64 -13.75 59.71
C GLU A 417 41.83 -13.50 58.75
N GLU A 418 43.07 -13.68 59.25
CA GLU A 418 44.27 -13.67 58.40
C GLU A 418 44.41 -15.03 57.70
N TRP A 419 43.89 -15.12 56.49
CA TRP A 419 43.94 -16.31 55.66
C TRP A 419 45.33 -16.41 55.03
N ALA A 420 45.90 -17.55 54.85
CA ALA A 420 47.14 -17.83 54.07
C ALA A 420 48.49 -17.69 54.69
N ARG A 421 48.66 -17.09 55.85
CA ARG A 421 50.05 -16.95 56.39
C ARG A 421 50.61 -18.19 57.13
N ASP A 422 49.78 -19.05 57.65
CA ASP A 422 50.27 -20.17 58.56
C ASP A 422 50.05 -21.56 57.97
N HIS A 423 49.53 -21.71 56.75
CA HIS A 423 49.30 -23.04 56.22
C HIS A 423 50.27 -23.41 55.07
N PRO A 424 51.12 -24.43 55.22
CA PRO A 424 52.15 -24.84 54.24
C PRO A 424 51.56 -25.26 52.87
N ARG A 425 50.27 -25.62 52.83
CA ARG A 425 49.50 -25.95 51.56
C ARG A 425 49.02 -24.74 50.81
N ALA A 426 48.68 -23.65 51.50
CA ALA A 426 48.21 -22.42 50.86
C ALA A 426 49.35 -21.71 50.12
N MET A 427 50.62 -21.77 50.70
CA MET A 427 51.75 -21.09 50.10
C MET A 427 52.30 -21.74 48.82
N ALA A 428 52.05 -23.04 48.61
CA ALA A 428 52.58 -23.78 47.46
C ALA A 428 51.74 -23.74 46.20
N GLU A 429 50.52 -23.24 46.26
CA GLU A 429 49.52 -23.28 45.15
C GLU A 429 48.96 -21.92 44.75
N ILE A 430 49.37 -20.81 45.36
CA ILE A 430 48.99 -19.46 45.04
C ILE A 430 49.91 -18.85 43.97
N ASP A 431 49.86 -19.39 42.78
CA ASP A 431 50.38 -18.74 41.55
C ASP A 431 49.24 -18.01 40.82
N TYR A 432 48.30 -17.40 41.60
CA TYR A 432 47.19 -16.67 41.02
C TYR A 432 47.43 -15.16 41.12
N VAL A 433 47.78 -14.57 39.98
CA VAL A 433 47.80 -13.12 39.75
C VAL A 433 46.55 -12.77 38.90
N GLY A 434 45.36 -12.83 39.50
CA GLY A 434 44.15 -12.26 38.89
C GLY A 434 43.75 -10.96 39.62
N PRO A 435 43.14 -9.99 38.95
CA PRO A 435 42.67 -8.79 39.62
C PRO A 435 41.46 -9.13 40.51
N LEU A 436 41.64 -9.09 41.81
CA LEU A 436 40.54 -8.93 42.76
C LEU A 436 39.90 -7.56 42.49
N SER A 437 38.75 -7.53 41.89
CA SER A 437 38.22 -6.35 41.22
C SER A 437 37.74 -5.21 42.11
N TYR A 438 37.79 -5.30 43.45
CA TYR A 438 37.19 -4.27 44.31
C TYR A 438 37.94 -3.84 45.56
N ARG A 439 39.14 -4.38 45.90
CA ARG A 439 40.05 -3.77 46.86
C ARG A 439 41.49 -3.92 46.41
N LYS A 440 42.27 -2.81 46.43
CA LYS A 440 43.71 -2.89 46.47
C LYS A 440 44.09 -3.53 47.80
N VAL A 441 44.34 -4.83 47.80
CA VAL A 441 44.98 -5.50 48.95
C VAL A 441 46.46 -5.25 48.86
N GLU A 442 47.01 -4.58 49.84
CA GLU A 442 48.49 -4.57 50.02
C GLU A 442 48.93 -6.00 50.28
N VAL A 443 50.00 -6.42 49.61
CA VAL A 443 50.59 -7.78 49.69
C VAL A 443 50.72 -8.21 51.13
N GLY A 444 49.83 -9.10 51.62
CA GLY A 444 49.98 -9.72 52.95
C GLY A 444 48.70 -9.84 53.81
N GLN A 445 47.57 -9.33 53.40
CA GLN A 445 46.28 -9.50 54.13
C GLN A 445 45.18 -9.81 53.16
N GLU A 446 44.73 -11.06 53.07
CA GLU A 446 43.54 -11.47 52.36
C GLU A 446 42.35 -11.48 53.34
N GLU A 447 41.52 -10.46 53.29
CA GLU A 447 40.24 -10.41 53.99
C GLU A 447 39.14 -10.97 53.05
N LEU A 448 38.26 -11.84 53.60
CA LEU A 448 37.09 -12.26 52.85
C LEU A 448 36.06 -11.15 52.73
N SER A 449 35.45 -11.00 51.57
CA SER A 449 34.34 -10.08 51.39
C SER A 449 33.07 -10.59 52.12
N ASP A 450 32.13 -9.68 52.36
CA ASP A 450 30.81 -10.03 52.91
C ASP A 450 30.12 -11.14 52.12
N VAL A 451 30.19 -11.05 50.77
CA VAL A 451 29.63 -12.05 49.84
C VAL A 451 30.31 -13.40 49.98
N GLN A 452 31.63 -13.43 50.12
CA GLN A 452 32.41 -14.64 50.27
C GLN A 452 32.13 -15.32 51.63
N ALA A 453 32.12 -14.56 52.72
CA ALA A 453 31.81 -15.07 54.07
C ALA A 453 30.36 -15.65 54.10
N GLU A 454 29.37 -14.94 53.54
CA GLU A 454 28.01 -15.43 53.46
C GLU A 454 27.88 -16.72 52.63
N ALA A 455 28.59 -16.78 51.49
CA ALA A 455 28.60 -17.98 50.63
C ALA A 455 29.25 -19.18 51.36
N ILE A 456 30.33 -18.99 52.12
CA ILE A 456 31.00 -20.06 52.92
C ILE A 456 30.02 -20.57 53.97
N LEU A 457 29.36 -19.71 54.74
CA LEU A 457 28.41 -20.09 55.74
C LEU A 457 27.19 -20.88 55.19
N ASN A 458 26.76 -20.57 53.97
CA ASN A 458 25.69 -21.26 53.27
C ASN A 458 26.13 -22.50 52.48
N MET A 459 27.41 -22.87 52.57
CA MET A 459 27.98 -24.00 51.84
C MET A 459 27.40 -25.33 52.37
N ARG A 460 27.02 -26.21 51.45
CA ARG A 460 26.58 -27.57 51.83
C ARG A 460 27.77 -28.42 52.24
N LEU A 461 27.65 -29.17 53.34
CA LEU A 461 28.71 -30.05 53.83
C LEU A 461 29.22 -31.07 52.80
N ARG A 462 28.38 -31.52 51.88
CA ARG A 462 28.77 -32.42 50.79
C ARG A 462 29.76 -31.79 49.79
N SER A 463 29.76 -30.45 49.65
CA SER A 463 30.66 -29.71 48.77
C SER A 463 32.09 -29.69 49.27
N LEU A 464 32.35 -30.11 50.48
CA LEU A 464 33.67 -30.17 51.11
C LEU A 464 34.50 -31.40 50.68
N ARG A 465 34.12 -32.12 49.61
CA ARG A 465 34.88 -33.26 49.07
C ARG A 465 36.05 -32.79 48.19
N ARG A 466 37.19 -33.51 48.25
CA ARG A 466 38.38 -33.20 47.45
C ARG A 466 38.13 -33.20 45.91
N LEU A 467 37.18 -33.97 45.42
CA LEU A 467 36.78 -33.98 44.01
C LEU A 467 36.09 -32.67 43.60
N GLU A 468 35.35 -32.03 44.50
CA GLU A 468 34.65 -30.77 44.24
C GLU A 468 35.61 -29.58 44.17
N GLU A 469 36.78 -29.61 44.88
CA GLU A 469 37.80 -28.58 44.73
C GLU A 469 38.34 -28.51 43.29
N MET A 470 38.58 -29.64 42.66
CA MET A 470 39.04 -29.68 41.27
C MET A 470 37.97 -29.13 40.32
N GLU A 471 36.68 -29.37 40.59
CA GLU A 471 35.57 -28.82 39.81
C GLU A 471 35.44 -27.31 39.99
N LEU A 472 35.58 -26.80 41.23
CA LEU A 472 35.59 -25.36 41.51
C LEU A 472 36.72 -24.64 40.80
N ARG A 473 37.93 -25.21 40.82
CA ARG A 473 39.10 -24.65 40.09
C ARG A 473 38.87 -24.64 38.57
N ARG A 474 38.29 -25.72 38.00
CA ARG A 474 37.96 -25.78 36.57
C ARG A 474 36.86 -24.76 36.21
N GLU A 475 35.82 -24.61 37.07
CA GLU A 475 34.79 -23.61 36.89
C GLU A 475 35.40 -22.19 36.91
N ARG A 476 36.26 -21.90 37.90
CA ARG A 476 36.97 -20.62 37.99
C ARG A 476 37.76 -20.32 36.72
N ASP A 477 38.61 -21.26 36.26
CA ASP A 477 39.48 -21.06 35.11
C ASP A 477 38.66 -20.85 33.84
N ALA A 478 37.54 -21.57 33.66
CA ALA A 478 36.60 -21.39 32.55
C ALA A 478 35.93 -20.02 32.61
N LEU A 479 35.47 -19.57 33.78
CA LEU A 479 34.87 -18.26 33.95
C LEU A 479 35.85 -17.11 33.75
N GLN A 480 37.11 -17.28 34.15
CA GLN A 480 38.16 -16.29 33.90
C GLN A 480 38.46 -16.17 32.41
N GLN A 481 38.46 -17.27 31.67
CA GLN A 481 38.63 -17.25 30.23
C GLN A 481 37.42 -16.61 29.51
N GLU A 482 36.19 -16.94 29.97
CA GLU A 482 34.99 -16.30 29.47
C GLU A 482 35.01 -14.80 29.77
N ARG A 483 35.40 -14.40 31.00
CA ARG A 483 35.57 -13.02 31.42
C ARG A 483 36.50 -12.23 30.49
N ALA A 484 37.68 -12.74 30.25
CA ALA A 484 38.66 -12.09 29.36
C ALA A 484 38.09 -11.92 27.95
N SER A 485 37.40 -12.93 27.41
CA SER A 485 36.79 -12.85 26.09
C SER A 485 35.63 -11.84 26.02
N LEU A 486 34.88 -11.61 27.11
CA LEU A 486 33.85 -10.60 27.21
C LEU A 486 34.41 -9.19 27.36
N ASP A 487 35.51 -9.03 28.13
CA ASP A 487 36.25 -7.76 28.25
C ASP A 487 36.77 -7.32 26.86
N ASP A 488 37.41 -8.26 26.11
CA ASP A 488 37.84 -8.01 24.73
C ASP A 488 36.65 -7.63 23.80
N LEU A 489 35.54 -8.34 23.91
CA LEU A 489 34.32 -8.06 23.12
C LEU A 489 33.76 -6.66 23.41
N ILE A 490 33.75 -6.22 24.67
CA ILE A 490 33.25 -4.90 25.07
C ILE A 490 34.19 -3.81 24.57
N ALA A 491 35.50 -4.03 24.61
CA ALA A 491 36.52 -3.06 24.20
C ALA A 491 36.65 -2.89 22.68
N ASP A 492 36.41 -3.95 21.90
CA ASP A 492 36.64 -3.96 20.45
C ASP A 492 35.33 -4.00 19.65
N THR A 493 35.05 -2.89 18.96
CA THR A 493 33.89 -2.77 18.07
C THR A 493 33.93 -3.74 16.87
N GLY A 494 35.14 -4.14 16.41
CA GLY A 494 35.29 -5.11 15.34
C GLY A 494 34.84 -6.52 15.78
N LEU A 495 35.20 -6.91 17.02
CA LEU A 495 34.71 -8.16 17.61
C LEU A 495 33.19 -8.13 17.82
N GLN A 496 32.64 -6.98 18.23
CA GLN A 496 31.19 -6.81 18.37
C GLN A 496 30.48 -7.08 17.04
N TRP A 497 30.90 -6.43 15.95
CA TRP A 497 30.30 -6.65 14.61
C TRP A 497 30.55 -8.07 14.09
N GLY A 498 31.68 -8.67 14.44
CA GLY A 498 31.92 -10.09 14.16
C GLY A 498 30.88 -10.99 14.83
N LYS A 499 30.62 -10.77 16.14
CA LYS A 499 29.63 -11.54 16.91
C LYS A 499 28.18 -11.31 16.43
N ILE A 500 27.83 -10.06 16.13
CA ILE A 500 26.52 -9.73 15.54
C ILE A 500 26.35 -10.44 14.20
N SER A 501 27.38 -10.45 13.37
CA SER A 501 27.35 -11.16 12.08
C SER A 501 27.14 -12.66 12.25
N GLU A 502 27.74 -13.28 13.26
CA GLU A 502 27.52 -14.69 13.62
C GLU A 502 26.06 -14.94 14.03
N GLN A 503 25.53 -14.11 14.93
CA GLN A 503 24.14 -14.19 15.39
C GLN A 503 23.16 -14.02 14.23
N LEU A 504 23.38 -13.04 13.35
CA LEU A 504 22.54 -12.83 12.17
C LEU A 504 22.56 -14.04 11.22
N ARG A 505 23.72 -14.66 10.99
CA ARG A 505 23.79 -15.90 10.19
C ARG A 505 23.03 -17.06 10.84
N ALA A 506 23.09 -17.18 12.17
CA ALA A 506 22.31 -18.18 12.90
C ALA A 506 20.80 -17.93 12.76
N THR A 507 20.36 -16.69 12.89
CA THR A 507 18.96 -16.28 12.67
C THR A 507 18.52 -16.55 11.22
N ARG A 508 19.36 -16.23 10.23
CA ARG A 508 19.11 -16.56 8.82
C ARG A 508 18.93 -18.07 8.60
N LYS A 509 19.73 -18.89 9.27
CA LYS A 509 19.58 -20.35 9.20
C LYS A 509 18.29 -20.82 9.86
N ALA A 510 17.90 -20.22 10.98
CA ALA A 510 16.70 -20.59 11.74
C ALA A 510 15.40 -20.22 11.03
N PHE A 511 15.33 -19.04 10.39
CA PHE A 511 14.11 -18.49 9.78
C PHE A 511 14.19 -18.26 8.28
N GLY A 512 15.26 -18.73 7.62
CA GLY A 512 15.48 -18.59 6.20
C GLY A 512 14.73 -19.62 5.36
N ARG A 513 15.27 -19.93 4.18
CA ARG A 513 14.62 -20.74 3.14
C ARG A 513 14.10 -22.10 3.64
N ASP A 514 14.81 -22.73 4.56
CA ASP A 514 14.48 -24.06 5.09
C ASP A 514 13.42 -24.03 6.20
N TYR A 515 13.11 -22.85 6.72
CA TYR A 515 12.01 -22.66 7.65
C TYR A 515 10.67 -22.75 6.93
N ALA A 516 9.67 -23.38 7.56
CA ALA A 516 8.32 -23.45 7.00
C ALA A 516 7.79 -22.03 6.73
N GLY A 517 7.60 -21.67 5.47
CA GLY A 517 7.22 -20.32 5.04
C GLY A 517 8.37 -19.31 4.94
N GLY A 518 9.65 -19.71 5.14
CA GLY A 518 10.81 -18.80 5.03
C GLY A 518 11.22 -18.46 3.61
N ALA A 519 10.86 -19.29 2.63
CA ALA A 519 11.11 -19.01 1.21
C ALA A 519 10.33 -17.78 0.73
N ARG A 520 10.87 -17.05 -0.24
CA ARG A 520 10.17 -15.90 -0.85
C ARG A 520 8.85 -16.38 -1.49
N ARG A 521 7.78 -15.65 -1.23
CA ARG A 521 6.44 -15.92 -1.75
C ARG A 521 6.10 -15.03 -2.94
N THR A 522 6.42 -13.74 -2.86
CA THR A 522 6.12 -12.77 -3.93
C THR A 522 7.09 -12.93 -5.09
N ALA A 523 6.56 -13.17 -6.30
CA ALA A 523 7.31 -13.20 -7.53
C ALA A 523 7.47 -11.81 -8.14
N PHE A 524 8.38 -11.67 -9.12
CA PHE A 524 8.55 -10.45 -9.91
C PHE A 524 8.07 -10.71 -11.33
N ALA A 525 7.40 -9.72 -11.94
CA ALA A 525 7.12 -9.76 -13.37
C ALA A 525 8.44 -9.63 -14.16
N VAL A 526 8.57 -10.41 -15.23
CA VAL A 526 9.67 -10.24 -16.17
C VAL A 526 9.45 -8.93 -16.93
N ALA A 527 10.48 -8.08 -17.00
CA ALA A 527 10.40 -6.80 -17.70
C ALA A 527 10.04 -7.05 -19.18
N GLY A 528 8.88 -6.55 -19.61
CA GLY A 528 8.38 -6.66 -20.98
C GLY A 528 7.13 -7.52 -21.18
N GLU A 529 6.66 -8.26 -20.17
CA GLU A 529 5.47 -9.14 -20.30
C GLU A 529 4.12 -8.44 -20.07
N VAL A 530 4.10 -7.14 -19.83
CA VAL A 530 2.87 -6.42 -19.50
C VAL A 530 2.72 -5.18 -20.39
N GLU A 531 2.47 -5.39 -21.67
CA GLU A 531 1.91 -4.33 -22.49
C GLU A 531 0.43 -4.09 -22.12
N ASP A 532 0.08 -2.83 -21.86
CA ASP A 532 -1.30 -2.40 -21.70
C ASP A 532 -2.05 -2.59 -23.03
N VAL A 533 -2.72 -3.69 -23.20
CA VAL A 533 -3.55 -3.91 -24.40
C VAL A 533 -4.79 -3.02 -24.31
N PRO A 534 -5.04 -2.16 -25.30
CA PRO A 534 -6.22 -1.29 -25.31
C PRO A 534 -7.51 -2.11 -25.35
N LEU A 535 -8.55 -1.65 -24.64
CA LEU A 535 -9.88 -2.28 -24.58
C LEU A 535 -10.49 -2.50 -25.98
N GLU A 536 -10.09 -1.66 -26.93
CA GLU A 536 -10.58 -1.61 -28.31
C GLU A 536 -10.11 -2.77 -29.17
N ALA A 537 -8.95 -3.39 -28.81
CA ALA A 537 -8.39 -4.55 -29.52
C ALA A 537 -9.17 -5.87 -29.27
N MET A 538 -10.19 -5.85 -28.41
CA MET A 538 -10.82 -7.01 -27.83
C MET A 538 -12.27 -7.23 -28.22
N ILE A 539 -12.88 -6.21 -28.82
CA ILE A 539 -14.26 -6.30 -29.30
C ILE A 539 -14.22 -7.08 -30.62
N GLU A 540 -14.98 -8.17 -30.72
CA GLU A 540 -15.12 -8.89 -31.96
C GLU A 540 -15.71 -7.94 -33.02
N ARG A 541 -14.97 -7.78 -34.11
CA ARG A 541 -15.31 -6.81 -35.16
C ARG A 541 -16.48 -7.34 -36.00
N GLU A 542 -17.70 -6.91 -35.66
CA GLU A 542 -18.89 -7.29 -36.37
C GLU A 542 -19.54 -6.06 -37.01
N PRO A 543 -20.10 -6.21 -38.23
CA PRO A 543 -20.86 -5.13 -38.88
C PRO A 543 -22.18 -4.88 -38.14
N VAL A 544 -22.47 -3.60 -37.87
CA VAL A 544 -23.72 -3.17 -37.27
C VAL A 544 -24.31 -1.96 -38.00
N THR A 545 -25.63 -1.81 -37.93
CA THR A 545 -26.30 -0.59 -38.39
C THR A 545 -26.82 0.18 -37.18
N VAL A 546 -26.25 1.36 -36.95
CA VAL A 546 -26.69 2.26 -35.91
C VAL A 546 -27.87 3.06 -36.32
N VAL A 547 -28.90 3.07 -35.48
CA VAL A 547 -30.18 3.78 -35.73
C VAL A 547 -30.46 4.65 -34.50
N CYS A 548 -30.66 5.96 -34.73
CA CYS A 548 -31.08 6.89 -33.70
C CYS A 548 -32.31 7.70 -34.19
N SER A 549 -33.33 7.73 -33.36
CA SER A 549 -34.59 8.45 -33.67
C SER A 549 -34.50 9.92 -33.24
N LYS A 550 -35.47 10.73 -33.70
CA LYS A 550 -35.59 12.15 -33.30
C LYS A 550 -35.78 12.36 -31.80
N MET A 551 -36.47 11.43 -31.13
CA MET A 551 -36.60 11.46 -29.66
C MET A 551 -35.35 10.93 -28.91
N GLY A 552 -34.31 10.56 -29.66
CA GLY A 552 -33.02 10.11 -29.08
C GLY A 552 -33.05 8.66 -28.62
N TRP A 553 -33.87 7.77 -29.20
CA TRP A 553 -33.80 6.34 -28.98
C TRP A 553 -32.75 5.73 -29.90
N ILE A 554 -31.72 5.10 -29.33
CA ILE A 554 -30.60 4.53 -30.08
C ILE A 554 -30.54 3.01 -29.95
N ARG A 555 -30.15 2.34 -31.03
CA ARG A 555 -29.90 0.89 -31.09
C ARG A 555 -28.88 0.54 -32.16
N ALA A 556 -28.20 -0.60 -32.02
CA ALA A 556 -27.38 -1.21 -33.04
C ALA A 556 -28.05 -2.50 -33.54
N MET A 557 -28.24 -2.60 -34.83
CA MET A 557 -28.80 -3.77 -35.49
C MET A 557 -27.66 -4.57 -36.11
N SER A 558 -27.71 -5.90 -35.97
CA SER A 558 -26.67 -6.79 -36.52
C SER A 558 -26.63 -6.72 -38.04
N GLY A 559 -25.46 -6.60 -38.61
CA GLY A 559 -25.21 -6.51 -40.04
C GLY A 559 -25.37 -5.12 -40.63
N HIS A 560 -24.85 -4.91 -41.84
CA HIS A 560 -25.09 -3.69 -42.64
C HIS A 560 -26.41 -3.81 -43.38
N LEU A 561 -27.46 -3.25 -42.81
CA LEU A 561 -28.80 -3.22 -43.42
C LEU A 561 -28.87 -2.14 -44.50
N ALA A 562 -29.74 -2.34 -45.52
CA ALA A 562 -29.99 -1.28 -46.49
C ALA A 562 -30.54 -0.02 -45.77
N LEU A 563 -29.87 1.12 -45.94
CA LEU A 563 -30.22 2.39 -45.24
C LEU A 563 -31.59 2.90 -45.57
N GLU A 564 -32.15 2.48 -46.72
CA GLU A 564 -33.51 2.83 -47.21
C GLU A 564 -34.60 1.96 -46.56
N LYS A 565 -34.21 0.95 -45.74
CA LYS A 565 -35.19 0.04 -45.13
C LYS A 565 -36.08 0.80 -44.15
N VAL A 566 -37.38 0.64 -44.31
CA VAL A 566 -38.35 1.18 -43.35
C VAL A 566 -38.20 0.47 -42.00
N LEU A 567 -37.74 1.20 -41.01
CA LEU A 567 -37.54 0.73 -39.64
C LEU A 567 -38.75 1.12 -38.78
N LYS A 568 -39.01 0.31 -37.75
CA LYS A 568 -40.05 0.63 -36.76
C LYS A 568 -39.50 1.55 -35.68
N TYR A 569 -40.24 2.61 -35.35
CA TYR A 569 -39.97 3.55 -34.27
C TYR A 569 -41.15 3.56 -33.29
N LYS A 570 -41.00 4.22 -32.15
CA LYS A 570 -42.11 4.44 -31.22
C LYS A 570 -43.16 5.32 -31.84
N ASP A 571 -44.41 5.21 -31.34
CA ASP A 571 -45.51 6.04 -31.82
C ASP A 571 -45.18 7.53 -31.70
N GLY A 572 -45.28 8.26 -32.82
CA GLY A 572 -44.92 9.66 -32.89
C GLY A 572 -43.43 9.99 -33.03
N ASP A 573 -42.57 8.98 -33.18
CA ASP A 573 -41.11 9.14 -33.39
C ASP A 573 -40.74 8.75 -34.84
N GLU A 574 -39.63 9.29 -35.34
CA GLU A 574 -39.13 9.03 -36.68
C GLU A 574 -37.60 8.94 -36.74
N ALA A 575 -37.09 8.46 -37.88
CA ALA A 575 -35.66 8.36 -38.10
C ALA A 575 -34.97 9.75 -38.05
N GLN A 576 -33.80 9.83 -37.43
CA GLN A 576 -32.94 11.01 -37.54
C GLN A 576 -31.57 10.64 -38.08
N PHE A 577 -30.94 9.62 -37.53
CA PHE A 577 -29.62 9.14 -37.95
C PHE A 577 -29.64 7.63 -38.19
N VAL A 578 -29.18 7.21 -39.36
CA VAL A 578 -29.01 5.79 -39.73
C VAL A 578 -27.74 5.66 -40.53
N PHE A 579 -26.77 4.84 -40.03
CA PHE A 579 -25.48 4.62 -40.69
C PHE A 579 -24.92 3.27 -40.35
N HIS A 580 -24.00 2.78 -41.18
CA HIS A 580 -23.24 1.55 -40.95
C HIS A 580 -22.04 1.82 -40.04
N ALA A 581 -21.79 0.93 -39.13
CA ALA A 581 -20.64 0.97 -38.22
C ALA A 581 -20.14 -0.47 -37.94
N GLU A 582 -19.06 -0.57 -37.23
CA GLU A 582 -18.59 -1.82 -36.67
C GLU A 582 -18.66 -1.76 -35.13
N THR A 583 -18.75 -2.89 -34.48
CA THR A 583 -18.82 -2.98 -32.99
C THR A 583 -17.65 -2.24 -32.30
N THR A 584 -16.50 -2.19 -32.95
CA THR A 584 -15.29 -1.49 -32.47
C THR A 584 -15.33 0.02 -32.62
N ASP A 585 -16.29 0.57 -33.39
CA ASP A 585 -16.31 2.00 -33.71
C ASP A 585 -16.75 2.85 -32.54
N LYS A 586 -16.09 4.02 -32.40
CA LYS A 586 -16.56 5.08 -31.51
C LYS A 586 -17.61 5.92 -32.16
N ILE A 587 -18.79 5.97 -31.56
CA ILE A 587 -19.90 6.79 -31.99
C ILE A 587 -19.86 8.11 -31.24
N ILE A 588 -19.79 9.19 -32.00
CA ILE A 588 -19.75 10.55 -31.46
C ILE A 588 -21.10 11.20 -31.56
N VAL A 589 -21.57 11.78 -30.46
CA VAL A 589 -22.80 12.54 -30.35
C VAL A 589 -22.46 14.00 -30.11
N PHE A 590 -22.98 14.91 -30.92
CA PHE A 590 -22.82 16.36 -30.71
C PHE A 590 -24.15 16.97 -30.26
N GLY A 591 -24.11 17.64 -29.11
CA GLY A 591 -25.30 18.28 -28.53
C GLY A 591 -25.43 19.77 -28.81
N THR A 592 -26.66 20.31 -28.73
CA THR A 592 -26.91 21.75 -28.87
C THR A 592 -26.21 22.62 -27.82
N ASN A 593 -25.69 22.00 -26.74
CA ASN A 593 -24.85 22.62 -25.71
C ASN A 593 -23.37 22.76 -26.11
N GLY A 594 -23.01 22.34 -27.34
CA GLY A 594 -21.66 22.40 -27.86
C GLY A 594 -20.70 21.39 -27.25
N ARG A 595 -21.24 20.31 -26.64
CA ARG A 595 -20.44 19.19 -26.10
C ARG A 595 -20.48 18.00 -27.04
N PHE A 596 -19.38 17.29 -27.10
CA PHE A 596 -19.27 15.97 -27.70
C PHE A 596 -19.29 14.90 -26.64
N TYR A 597 -20.01 13.82 -26.91
CA TYR A 597 -20.10 12.63 -26.09
C TYR A 597 -19.66 11.43 -26.93
N THR A 598 -19.03 10.44 -26.28
CA THR A 598 -18.49 9.26 -26.96
C THR A 598 -19.13 7.99 -26.42
N LEU A 599 -19.57 7.12 -27.33
CA LEU A 599 -20.08 5.78 -27.07
C LEU A 599 -19.29 4.78 -27.92
N ILE A 600 -19.17 3.54 -27.46
CA ILE A 600 -18.65 2.43 -28.28
C ILE A 600 -19.86 1.72 -28.88
N ALA A 601 -19.78 1.35 -30.16
CA ALA A 601 -20.91 0.76 -30.87
C ALA A 601 -21.37 -0.58 -30.25
N ASP A 602 -20.47 -1.37 -29.69
CA ASP A 602 -20.74 -2.60 -28.94
C ASP A 602 -21.63 -2.38 -27.69
N ASN A 603 -21.53 -1.21 -27.07
CA ASN A 603 -22.32 -0.86 -25.88
C ASN A 603 -23.76 -0.37 -26.22
N LEU A 604 -24.10 -0.28 -27.48
CA LEU A 604 -25.45 0.12 -27.91
C LEU A 604 -26.46 -1.03 -27.72
N PRO A 605 -27.71 -0.72 -27.36
CA PRO A 605 -28.76 -1.74 -27.25
C PRO A 605 -28.94 -2.51 -28.56
N GLY A 606 -29.08 -3.83 -28.45
CA GLY A 606 -29.32 -4.69 -29.63
C GLY A 606 -30.64 -4.40 -30.34
N GLY A 607 -30.70 -4.74 -31.63
CA GLY A 607 -31.81 -4.42 -32.54
C GLY A 607 -33.14 -5.11 -32.31
N ARG A 608 -33.34 -5.93 -31.28
CA ARG A 608 -34.60 -6.66 -30.99
C ARG A 608 -35.67 -5.81 -30.32
N GLY A 609 -35.58 -4.51 -30.30
CA GLY A 609 -36.53 -3.62 -29.66
C GLY A 609 -36.55 -2.25 -30.32
N MET A 610 -37.09 -1.25 -29.64
CA MET A 610 -37.10 0.14 -30.11
C MET A 610 -35.81 0.89 -29.72
N GLY A 611 -34.87 0.21 -29.08
CA GLY A 611 -33.66 0.80 -28.51
C GLY A 611 -33.87 1.35 -27.10
N GLU A 612 -32.88 2.10 -26.62
CA GLU A 612 -32.92 2.80 -25.32
C GLU A 612 -32.66 4.29 -25.50
N PRO A 613 -33.18 5.14 -24.60
CA PRO A 613 -32.88 6.56 -24.63
C PRO A 613 -31.38 6.83 -24.49
N LEU A 614 -30.82 7.60 -25.40
CA LEU A 614 -29.41 8.00 -25.38
C LEU A 614 -29.00 8.64 -24.05
N ARG A 615 -29.94 9.32 -23.39
CA ARG A 615 -29.77 9.99 -22.09
C ARG A 615 -29.50 9.03 -20.92
N LEU A 616 -29.77 7.74 -21.08
CA LEU A 616 -29.37 6.72 -20.09
C LEU A 616 -27.91 6.32 -20.22
N MET A 617 -27.32 6.55 -21.40
CA MET A 617 -25.93 6.18 -21.72
C MET A 617 -24.95 7.32 -21.51
N ILE A 618 -25.38 8.57 -21.76
CA ILE A 618 -24.61 9.80 -21.60
C ILE A 618 -25.38 10.82 -20.76
N ASP A 619 -24.65 11.71 -20.06
CA ASP A 619 -25.27 12.76 -19.23
C ASP A 619 -25.72 13.94 -20.11
N LEU A 620 -26.72 13.70 -20.98
CA LEU A 620 -27.32 14.70 -21.86
C LEU A 620 -28.49 15.36 -21.15
N PRO A 621 -28.43 16.67 -20.81
CA PRO A 621 -29.55 17.40 -20.18
C PRO A 621 -30.85 17.36 -21.02
N ASN A 622 -32.01 17.46 -20.37
CA ASN A 622 -33.31 17.31 -21.02
C ASN A 622 -33.59 18.36 -22.10
N GLU A 623 -33.08 19.57 -21.92
CA GLU A 623 -33.20 20.70 -22.84
C GLU A 623 -32.22 20.66 -24.02
N VAL A 624 -31.26 19.73 -24.02
CA VAL A 624 -30.23 19.59 -25.05
C VAL A 624 -30.69 18.62 -26.12
N GLY A 625 -30.76 19.08 -27.35
CA GLY A 625 -31.02 18.26 -28.54
C GLY A 625 -29.75 17.67 -29.13
N ILE A 626 -29.90 16.62 -29.94
CA ILE A 626 -28.82 16.01 -30.73
C ILE A 626 -28.70 16.77 -32.04
N VAL A 627 -27.53 17.34 -32.30
CA VAL A 627 -27.20 18.06 -33.53
C VAL A 627 -26.66 17.11 -34.58
N ASP A 628 -25.72 16.25 -34.20
CA ASP A 628 -25.09 15.28 -35.10
C ASP A 628 -24.72 13.99 -34.37
N LEU A 629 -24.70 12.89 -35.13
CA LEU A 629 -24.33 11.55 -34.68
C LEU A 629 -23.53 10.85 -35.77
N PHE A 630 -22.29 10.48 -35.49
CA PHE A 630 -21.36 9.96 -36.53
C PHE A 630 -20.29 9.05 -35.95
N ILE A 631 -19.62 8.30 -36.83
CA ILE A 631 -18.43 7.50 -36.48
C ILE A 631 -17.22 8.39 -36.36
N HIS A 632 -16.43 8.21 -35.34
CA HIS A 632 -15.17 8.90 -35.11
C HIS A 632 -14.11 8.51 -36.16
N ASP A 633 -13.51 9.48 -36.80
CA ASP A 633 -12.39 9.33 -37.72
C ASP A 633 -11.16 10.02 -37.10
N PRO A 634 -10.14 9.28 -36.57
CA PRO A 634 -8.98 9.88 -35.89
C PRO A 634 -8.23 10.93 -36.71
N LEU A 635 -8.30 10.84 -38.05
CA LEU A 635 -7.67 11.78 -38.98
C LEU A 635 -8.63 12.85 -39.50
N GLY A 636 -9.90 12.75 -39.16
CA GLY A 636 -10.96 13.65 -39.59
C GLY A 636 -10.90 15.04 -38.93
N LYS A 637 -11.53 16.00 -39.57
CA LYS A 637 -11.76 17.34 -39.00
C LYS A 637 -13.22 17.72 -39.14
N ARG A 638 -13.77 18.50 -38.21
CA ARG A 638 -15.15 18.98 -38.22
C ARG A 638 -15.22 20.50 -38.18
N LEU A 639 -16.12 21.06 -38.99
CA LEU A 639 -16.56 22.43 -38.86
C LEU A 639 -17.68 22.49 -37.84
N VAL A 640 -17.43 23.13 -36.70
CA VAL A 640 -18.46 23.35 -35.66
C VAL A 640 -18.87 24.80 -35.64
N ALA A 641 -20.18 25.04 -35.53
CA ALA A 641 -20.69 26.40 -35.43
C ALA A 641 -21.96 26.52 -34.59
N SER A 642 -22.15 27.72 -34.06
CA SER A 642 -23.34 28.13 -33.30
C SER A 642 -24.33 28.88 -34.18
N MET A 643 -25.60 28.89 -33.75
CA MET A 643 -26.67 29.70 -34.40
C MET A 643 -26.32 31.20 -34.50
N ALA A 644 -25.46 31.70 -33.60
CA ALA A 644 -24.96 33.08 -33.68
C ALA A 644 -23.99 33.31 -34.84
N GLY A 645 -23.55 32.25 -35.55
CA GLY A 645 -22.62 32.30 -36.66
C GLY A 645 -21.14 32.41 -36.26
N ASP A 646 -20.81 31.96 -35.07
CA ASP A 646 -19.44 31.78 -34.64
C ASP A 646 -19.05 30.30 -34.78
N GLY A 647 -17.89 29.97 -35.33
CA GLY A 647 -17.45 28.61 -35.57
C GLY A 647 -15.94 28.49 -35.80
N PHE A 648 -15.43 27.26 -35.88
CA PHE A 648 -14.06 26.91 -36.11
C PHE A 648 -13.95 25.45 -36.57
N ILE A 649 -12.73 25.07 -36.97
CA ILE A 649 -12.39 23.69 -37.31
C ILE A 649 -11.82 22.99 -36.09
N VAL A 650 -12.30 21.79 -35.77
CA VAL A 650 -11.75 20.96 -34.70
C VAL A 650 -11.29 19.61 -35.25
N PRO A 651 -10.08 19.13 -34.91
CA PRO A 651 -9.64 17.77 -35.20
C PRO A 651 -10.51 16.76 -34.45
N GLU A 652 -10.95 15.66 -35.10
CA GLU A 652 -11.75 14.63 -34.44
C GLU A 652 -11.00 13.91 -33.32
N ALA A 653 -9.67 13.87 -33.36
CA ALA A 653 -8.84 13.38 -32.25
C ALA A 653 -9.06 14.16 -30.93
N GLU A 654 -9.48 15.43 -31.01
CA GLU A 654 -9.71 16.29 -29.86
C GLU A 654 -11.17 16.32 -29.35
N ILE A 655 -12.11 15.68 -30.02
CA ILE A 655 -13.52 15.70 -29.60
C ILE A 655 -13.91 14.50 -28.75
N VAL A 656 -13.06 13.46 -28.66
CA VAL A 656 -13.34 12.23 -27.89
C VAL A 656 -13.47 12.57 -26.40
N ALA A 657 -14.60 12.19 -25.80
CA ALA A 657 -14.88 12.35 -24.39
C ALA A 657 -14.55 11.08 -23.62
N GLN A 658 -13.84 11.21 -22.50
CA GLN A 658 -13.49 10.09 -21.62
C GLN A 658 -14.53 9.83 -20.53
N THR A 659 -15.52 10.72 -20.36
CA THR A 659 -16.55 10.64 -19.33
C THR A 659 -17.94 10.81 -19.91
N ARG A 660 -18.97 10.29 -19.23
CA ARG A 660 -20.38 10.42 -19.62
C ARG A 660 -20.88 11.86 -19.69
N THR A 661 -20.22 12.79 -18.97
CA THR A 661 -20.54 14.22 -18.97
C THR A 661 -20.16 14.93 -20.28
N GLY A 662 -19.43 14.23 -21.16
CA GLY A 662 -19.00 14.76 -22.45
C GLY A 662 -17.88 15.82 -22.36
N ARG A 663 -17.28 16.14 -23.52
CA ARG A 663 -16.21 17.14 -23.65
C ARG A 663 -16.76 18.43 -24.24
N GLN A 664 -16.57 19.56 -23.56
CA GLN A 664 -16.94 20.88 -24.09
C GLN A 664 -15.94 21.29 -25.17
N VAL A 665 -16.43 21.52 -26.38
CA VAL A 665 -15.66 21.96 -27.55
C VAL A 665 -16.12 23.33 -28.02
N LEU A 666 -17.38 23.49 -28.42
CA LEU A 666 -17.94 24.77 -28.81
C LEU A 666 -18.55 25.48 -27.59
N ASN A 667 -17.99 26.63 -27.21
CA ASN A 667 -18.53 27.41 -26.10
C ASN A 667 -19.74 28.23 -26.54
N VAL A 668 -20.93 27.81 -26.11
CA VAL A 668 -22.19 28.54 -26.29
C VAL A 668 -22.65 29.18 -24.99
N LYS A 669 -23.28 30.33 -25.02
CA LYS A 669 -23.76 31.06 -23.84
C LYS A 669 -25.23 31.52 -24.01
N GLY A 670 -25.98 31.51 -22.92
CA GLY A 670 -27.38 31.90 -22.90
C GLY A 670 -28.21 31.04 -23.86
N ASP A 671 -29.06 31.64 -24.66
CA ASP A 671 -29.93 30.96 -25.60
C ASP A 671 -29.25 30.51 -26.91
N VAL A 672 -27.95 30.79 -27.06
CA VAL A 672 -27.20 30.40 -28.25
C VAL A 672 -26.94 28.90 -28.22
N LYS A 673 -27.36 28.20 -29.28
CA LYS A 673 -27.18 26.76 -29.45
C LYS A 673 -26.14 26.43 -30.50
N ALA A 674 -25.47 25.30 -30.35
CA ALA A 674 -24.72 24.68 -31.45
C ALA A 674 -25.70 24.14 -32.47
N ILE A 675 -25.39 24.28 -33.78
CA ILE A 675 -26.28 23.88 -34.84
C ILE A 675 -25.68 22.94 -35.87
N LEU A 676 -24.37 22.82 -35.94
CA LEU A 676 -23.68 21.93 -36.88
C LEU A 676 -22.32 21.42 -36.40
N ALA A 677 -21.97 20.23 -36.88
CA ALA A 677 -20.63 19.62 -36.73
C ALA A 677 -20.25 18.86 -38.01
N ASN A 678 -20.24 19.55 -39.14
CA ASN A 678 -20.09 18.95 -40.46
C ASN A 678 -18.64 18.51 -40.72
N ARG A 679 -18.45 17.36 -41.35
CA ARG A 679 -17.13 16.88 -41.77
C ARG A 679 -16.49 17.88 -42.74
N VAL A 680 -15.23 18.18 -42.53
CA VAL A 680 -14.48 19.05 -43.43
C VAL A 680 -14.10 18.30 -44.71
N THR A 681 -14.58 18.80 -45.82
CA THR A 681 -14.30 18.25 -47.15
C THR A 681 -13.94 19.42 -48.09
N GLY A 682 -12.78 19.38 -48.70
CA GLY A 682 -12.38 20.44 -49.66
C GLY A 682 -11.72 21.66 -48.99
N ASP A 683 -11.66 22.78 -49.77
CA ASP A 683 -10.85 23.95 -49.51
C ASP A 683 -11.62 25.23 -49.22
N HIS A 684 -12.96 25.21 -49.37
CA HIS A 684 -13.85 26.36 -49.14
C HIS A 684 -14.99 26.04 -48.17
N VAL A 685 -15.50 27.07 -47.54
CA VAL A 685 -16.67 27.05 -46.64
C VAL A 685 -17.77 27.88 -47.29
N ALA A 686 -18.98 27.31 -47.36
CA ALA A 686 -20.19 28.05 -47.69
C ALA A 686 -21.06 28.19 -46.44
N CYS A 687 -21.51 29.39 -46.13
CA CYS A 687 -22.42 29.71 -45.04
C CYS A 687 -23.72 30.30 -45.61
N VAL A 688 -24.84 29.97 -45.02
CA VAL A 688 -26.13 30.59 -45.31
C VAL A 688 -26.82 31.02 -44.02
N GLY A 689 -27.31 32.24 -44.00
CA GLY A 689 -28.05 32.78 -42.88
C GLY A 689 -29.56 32.61 -43.04
N GLU A 690 -30.32 32.80 -41.96
CA GLU A 690 -31.79 32.88 -41.96
C GLU A 690 -32.33 33.93 -42.95
N ASN A 691 -31.52 34.98 -43.19
CA ASN A 691 -31.81 36.03 -44.17
C ASN A 691 -31.53 35.63 -45.64
N ARG A 692 -31.33 34.32 -45.89
CA ARG A 692 -31.06 33.73 -47.22
C ARG A 692 -29.85 34.30 -47.97
N LYS A 693 -28.89 34.84 -47.25
CA LYS A 693 -27.63 35.27 -47.85
C LYS A 693 -26.57 34.18 -47.70
N VAL A 694 -25.96 33.87 -48.83
CA VAL A 694 -24.84 32.92 -48.94
C VAL A 694 -23.54 33.67 -48.98
N LEU A 695 -22.53 33.15 -48.30
CA LEU A 695 -21.15 33.60 -48.32
C LEU A 695 -20.24 32.38 -48.49
N VAL A 696 -19.33 32.47 -49.47
CA VAL A 696 -18.28 31.46 -49.69
C VAL A 696 -16.92 32.11 -49.39
N PHE A 697 -16.05 31.41 -48.67
CA PHE A 697 -14.69 31.89 -48.37
C PHE A 697 -13.75 30.71 -48.20
N PRO A 698 -12.43 30.94 -48.41
CA PRO A 698 -11.42 29.87 -48.23
C PRO A 698 -11.37 29.35 -46.79
N ILE A 699 -11.21 28.01 -46.63
CA ILE A 699 -11.23 27.32 -45.34
C ILE A 699 -10.07 27.75 -44.43
N ASN A 700 -8.94 28.18 -45.02
CA ASN A 700 -7.77 28.67 -44.29
C ASN A 700 -8.02 29.98 -43.50
N GLU A 701 -9.16 30.66 -43.73
CA GLU A 701 -9.56 31.81 -42.91
C GLU A 701 -10.18 31.37 -41.55
N LEU A 702 -10.41 30.05 -41.32
CA LEU A 702 -10.88 29.54 -40.07
C LEU A 702 -9.70 29.01 -39.20
N PRO A 703 -9.73 29.31 -37.89
CA PRO A 703 -8.75 28.73 -36.98
C PRO A 703 -9.08 27.24 -36.72
N GLU A 704 -8.04 26.45 -36.57
CA GLU A 704 -8.14 25.08 -36.04
C GLU A 704 -7.88 25.13 -34.56
N MET A 705 -8.81 24.65 -33.73
CA MET A 705 -8.76 24.73 -32.26
C MET A 705 -9.49 23.57 -31.62
N GLY A 706 -9.01 23.10 -30.48
CA GLY A 706 -9.64 22.02 -29.71
C GLY A 706 -10.85 22.46 -28.88
N ARG A 707 -10.94 23.77 -28.54
CA ARG A 707 -12.05 24.34 -27.76
C ARG A 707 -12.12 25.84 -27.88
N GLY A 708 -13.31 26.40 -27.99
CA GLY A 708 -13.49 27.84 -28.00
C GLY A 708 -14.88 28.28 -28.41
N LYS A 709 -15.09 29.58 -28.55
CA LYS A 709 -16.29 30.19 -29.17
C LYS A 709 -16.19 30.16 -30.69
N GLY A 710 -14.93 30.16 -31.21
CA GLY A 710 -14.67 30.32 -32.63
C GLY A 710 -14.68 31.78 -33.09
N VAL A 711 -14.62 31.92 -34.39
CA VAL A 711 -14.65 33.21 -35.08
C VAL A 711 -15.92 33.40 -35.86
N ARG A 712 -16.30 34.65 -36.12
CA ARG A 712 -17.48 35.00 -36.94
C ARG A 712 -17.32 34.45 -38.35
N LEU A 713 -18.25 33.58 -38.77
CA LEU A 713 -18.28 33.04 -40.14
C LEU A 713 -18.83 34.07 -41.12
N GLN A 714 -20.07 34.56 -40.83
CA GLN A 714 -20.79 35.53 -41.64
C GLN A 714 -21.44 36.58 -40.75
N LYS A 715 -21.56 37.83 -41.21
CA LYS A 715 -22.34 38.90 -40.55
C LYS A 715 -23.81 38.84 -40.92
N TYR A 716 -24.67 39.03 -39.95
CA TYR A 716 -26.11 39.12 -40.11
C TYR A 716 -26.60 40.49 -39.64
N LYS A 717 -27.56 41.12 -40.36
CA LYS A 717 -28.30 42.29 -39.86
C LYS A 717 -29.42 41.83 -38.91
N ASP A 718 -30.12 40.77 -39.32
CA ASP A 718 -31.21 40.12 -38.60
C ASP A 718 -31.04 38.60 -38.72
N GLY A 719 -31.47 37.84 -37.70
CA GLY A 719 -31.34 36.40 -37.66
C GLY A 719 -29.95 35.90 -37.37
N GLY A 720 -29.68 34.63 -37.63
CA GLY A 720 -28.43 33.93 -37.37
C GLY A 720 -27.97 33.05 -38.52
N LEU A 721 -27.02 32.16 -38.21
CA LEU A 721 -26.58 31.11 -39.13
C LEU A 721 -27.65 30.02 -39.22
N SER A 722 -28.04 29.66 -40.44
CA SER A 722 -28.93 28.51 -40.68
C SER A 722 -28.12 27.25 -40.95
N ASP A 723 -27.13 27.32 -41.82
CA ASP A 723 -26.29 26.17 -42.16
C ASP A 723 -24.93 26.61 -42.69
N ALA A 724 -23.94 25.72 -42.62
CA ALA A 724 -22.65 25.88 -43.26
C ALA A 724 -22.13 24.52 -43.71
N THR A 725 -21.45 24.50 -44.85
CA THR A 725 -20.84 23.29 -45.39
C THR A 725 -19.40 23.60 -45.91
N THR A 726 -18.60 22.55 -46.06
CA THR A 726 -17.30 22.65 -46.69
C THR A 726 -17.28 21.87 -47.99
N PHE A 727 -16.57 22.35 -48.99
CA PHE A 727 -16.49 21.74 -50.30
C PHE A 727 -15.23 22.15 -51.06
N ALA A 728 -14.88 21.40 -52.09
CA ALA A 728 -13.78 21.83 -52.99
C ALA A 728 -14.36 22.78 -54.07
N ILE A 729 -13.84 23.97 -54.20
CA ILE A 729 -14.41 25.00 -55.09
C ILE A 729 -14.49 24.52 -56.53
N ARG A 730 -13.51 23.73 -56.98
CA ARG A 730 -13.47 23.13 -58.32
C ARG A 730 -14.63 22.18 -58.64
N ASP A 731 -15.18 21.54 -57.55
CA ASP A 731 -16.28 20.55 -57.67
C ASP A 731 -17.64 21.26 -57.61
N GLY A 732 -17.63 22.59 -57.34
CA GLY A 732 -18.84 23.38 -57.19
C GLY A 732 -19.59 23.21 -55.89
N LEU A 733 -20.51 24.07 -55.56
CA LEU A 733 -21.37 24.02 -54.41
C LEU A 733 -22.68 23.30 -54.74
N ALA A 734 -22.94 22.17 -54.13
CA ALA A 734 -24.12 21.36 -54.37
C ALA A 734 -25.14 21.50 -53.24
N TRP A 735 -26.45 21.46 -53.58
CA TRP A 735 -27.54 21.33 -52.62
C TRP A 735 -28.74 20.56 -53.25
N LYS A 736 -29.68 20.12 -52.44
CA LYS A 736 -30.93 19.53 -52.92
C LYS A 736 -32.03 20.60 -53.10
N ASP A 737 -32.67 20.63 -54.26
CA ASP A 737 -33.81 21.52 -54.47
C ASP A 737 -35.10 20.95 -53.80
N PRO A 738 -36.20 21.72 -53.72
CA PRO A 738 -37.44 21.23 -53.11
C PRO A 738 -38.05 19.97 -53.76
N ALA A 739 -37.57 19.58 -54.93
CA ALA A 739 -37.97 18.37 -55.64
C ALA A 739 -36.92 17.24 -55.44
N GLU A 740 -36.04 17.37 -54.45
CA GLU A 740 -34.94 16.44 -54.06
C GLU A 740 -33.88 16.21 -55.17
N ARG A 741 -33.84 17.04 -56.20
CA ARG A 741 -32.79 16.95 -57.23
C ARG A 741 -31.55 17.69 -56.81
N THR A 742 -30.37 17.06 -56.96
CA THR A 742 -29.11 17.72 -56.68
C THR A 742 -28.87 18.81 -57.74
N ARG A 743 -28.65 20.04 -57.24
CA ARG A 743 -28.21 21.19 -58.05
C ARG A 743 -26.80 21.54 -57.64
N THR A 744 -25.94 21.75 -58.60
CA THR A 744 -24.55 22.17 -58.38
C THR A 744 -24.34 23.50 -59.09
N VAL A 745 -23.75 24.45 -58.39
CA VAL A 745 -23.27 25.71 -58.96
C VAL A 745 -21.75 25.58 -59.14
N GLU A 746 -21.30 25.71 -60.38
CA GLU A 746 -19.91 25.54 -60.74
C GLU A 746 -19.03 26.72 -60.28
N GLU A 747 -17.73 26.52 -60.21
CA GLU A 747 -16.74 27.50 -59.70
C GLU A 747 -16.91 28.90 -60.35
N ALA A 748 -17.12 28.99 -61.68
CA ALA A 748 -17.26 30.25 -62.36
C ALA A 748 -18.45 31.10 -61.88
N GLU A 749 -19.57 30.45 -61.55
CA GLU A 749 -20.76 31.12 -61.02
C GLU A 749 -20.64 31.41 -59.53
N LEU A 750 -19.89 30.55 -58.79
CA LEU A 750 -19.66 30.73 -57.35
C LEU A 750 -18.86 32.00 -57.01
N LEU A 751 -18.07 32.54 -57.92
CA LEU A 751 -17.32 33.78 -57.72
C LEU A 751 -18.21 34.96 -57.28
N GLU A 752 -19.49 34.95 -57.59
CA GLU A 752 -20.44 35.96 -57.09
C GLU A 752 -20.65 35.93 -55.58
N TRP A 753 -20.54 34.76 -54.93
CA TRP A 753 -20.72 34.55 -53.48
C TRP A 753 -19.41 34.46 -52.73
N VAL A 754 -18.27 34.39 -53.44
CA VAL A 754 -16.93 34.40 -52.82
C VAL A 754 -16.68 35.76 -52.22
N GLY A 755 -16.26 35.78 -50.98
CA GLY A 755 -15.97 37.01 -50.25
C GLY A 755 -15.06 36.74 -49.05
N LYS A 756 -14.67 37.81 -48.39
CA LYS A 756 -13.89 37.69 -47.15
C LYS A 756 -14.76 37.16 -46.01
N ARG A 757 -14.25 36.26 -45.18
CA ARG A 757 -14.90 35.80 -43.98
C ARG A 757 -15.49 36.95 -43.14
N ALA A 758 -16.62 36.75 -42.49
CA ALA A 758 -17.32 37.77 -41.72
C ALA A 758 -17.87 38.95 -42.55
N SER A 759 -18.08 38.78 -43.85
CA SER A 759 -18.87 39.70 -44.67
C SER A 759 -20.39 39.33 -44.64
N PHE A 760 -21.26 40.14 -45.24
CA PHE A 760 -22.69 39.93 -45.20
C PHE A 760 -23.20 38.87 -46.19
N GLY A 761 -22.39 38.49 -47.17
CA GLY A 761 -22.81 37.58 -48.24
C GLY A 761 -23.81 38.20 -49.20
N ARG A 762 -24.23 37.42 -50.22
CA ARG A 762 -25.24 37.80 -51.23
C ARG A 762 -26.44 36.87 -51.19
N MET A 763 -27.58 37.31 -51.78
CA MET A 763 -28.77 36.49 -51.86
C MET A 763 -28.45 35.13 -52.46
N ALA A 764 -29.06 34.07 -51.90
CA ALA A 764 -28.88 32.73 -52.40
C ALA A 764 -29.29 32.55 -53.86
N PRO A 765 -28.63 31.63 -54.58
CA PRO A 765 -28.94 31.38 -55.99
C PRO A 765 -30.40 30.95 -56.22
N ARG A 766 -30.89 31.15 -57.44
CA ARG A 766 -32.27 30.72 -57.81
C ARG A 766 -32.38 29.19 -57.62
N GLY A 767 -33.46 28.76 -56.94
CA GLY A 767 -33.71 27.36 -56.66
C GLY A 767 -33.06 26.84 -55.34
N PHE A 768 -32.37 27.72 -54.57
CA PHE A 768 -31.85 27.38 -53.25
C PHE A 768 -33.06 27.09 -52.30
N PRO A 769 -32.99 26.04 -51.45
CA PRO A 769 -34.10 25.61 -50.58
C PRO A 769 -34.61 26.71 -49.66
N ARG A 770 -35.93 26.68 -49.37
CA ARG A 770 -36.54 27.66 -48.45
C ARG A 770 -36.18 27.45 -47.00
N ASN A 771 -35.75 26.24 -46.61
CA ASN A 771 -35.28 25.90 -45.28
C ASN A 771 -33.84 26.40 -44.98
N ASN A 772 -33.14 26.99 -45.97
CA ASN A 772 -31.80 27.52 -45.90
C ASN A 772 -30.75 26.43 -45.45
N LEU A 773 -30.86 25.22 -45.96
CA LEU A 773 -29.93 24.13 -45.72
C LEU A 773 -29.21 23.72 -47.01
N PHE A 774 -27.89 23.45 -46.95
CA PHE A 774 -27.12 22.88 -48.07
C PHE A 774 -27.32 21.37 -48.13
N THR A 775 -27.39 20.74 -46.99
CA THR A 775 -27.61 19.30 -46.83
C THR A 775 -28.79 19.04 -45.91
N LYS A 776 -29.52 17.98 -46.20
CA LYS A 776 -30.53 17.48 -45.26
C LYS A 776 -29.93 16.47 -44.33
#